data_11dd37627b1d6163f0d00d848564c3aa
#
_entry.id   11dd37627b1d6163f0d00d848564c3aa
#
_cell.length_a   1.000
_cell.length_b   1.000
_cell.length_c   1.000
_cell.angle_alpha   90.00
_cell.angle_beta   90.00
_cell.angle_gamma   90.00
#
_symmetry.space_group_name_H-M   'P 1'
#
loop_
_entity.id
_entity.type
_entity.pdbx_description
1 polymer ?
#
loop_
_entity_poly.entity_id
_entity_poly.type
_entity_poly.pdbx_seq_one_letter_code
_entity_poly.pdbx_strand_id
1 'polypeptide(L)'
;MSTPHSSSTSSVPHRASAPQIPQSLTLAPPTACSASPSSSFSSSSASGMRDAGEDDDSDSPPSQMSEDDPGAGAGDRWEPDLRGGGGRRAPPDQVLGNVLETVLQFLTAARDRNAASLVCRSWYQAEAQTRRELFIGNCYAVSPRRAVERFGGLRAVVLKGKPRFADFSLVPYGWGAYVSPWVAALGPAYPCLERICLKRMTVSDDDLALVATSFPCFRDLSLVCCDGFSTLGLAVVAERCRHLRVLDLIEDYVEDDEDELVDWISKFPECNTSLESLVFDCVSVPFNFEALEALVARSPALRQLRVNHHVSVEQLRRLMARAPQLTHFGTGAFRSEGAPGGGLAVTELATSFAASRSLICLSGFREVDPEYLPAIYPVCAKLTSLNFSFASLTAAELKPVIRNCTNLRTFWVLDTVGDEGLRAVADACSDLRELRVFPLDASEDSEGSVSDVGLEAISKGCRKLESILYFCQRMTNAAVIDMSKNCPELVVFRLCIMGRHRPDRVTGEPMDEGFGAIVMNCKKLTRLSVSGLLTDKAFAHIGKHGKLIKTLSVAFAGNSDMSLQYVFEGCTKLQKLEVRDSPFSDRGLLSGLDYFYNMRFLWMNSCRLTMRGCRDVARQMQNLVVEVIKDHSEDEGEGETVDKLYLYRSLAGPRDDAPPFVTLL
;
A
#
# COMPACT_ATOMS: atom_id res chain seq x y z
N MET A 1 33.67 23.46 73.83
CA MET A 1 33.93 22.05 74.24
C MET A 1 33.36 21.15 73.23
N SER A 2 34.22 20.35 72.67
CA SER A 2 33.99 19.11 71.91
C SER A 2 33.57 19.22 70.46
N THR A 3 34.56 19.21 69.60
CA THR A 3 34.50 18.60 68.22
C THR A 3 34.22 17.09 68.28
N PRO A 4 33.63 16.52 67.27
CA PRO A 4 34.45 15.54 66.51
C PRO A 4 34.24 15.42 65.02
N HIS A 5 35.31 15.05 64.42
CA HIS A 5 35.64 14.07 63.32
C HIS A 5 34.81 14.05 62.00
N SER A 6 35.56 14.47 61.04
CA SER A 6 35.42 14.15 59.60
C SER A 6 35.68 12.67 59.28
N SER A 7 34.88 12.06 58.39
CA SER A 7 35.31 10.93 57.59
C SER A 7 34.83 11.13 56.15
N SER A 8 35.81 11.30 55.28
CA SER A 8 35.68 11.35 53.84
C SER A 8 35.45 9.93 53.28
N THR A 9 34.42 9.76 52.47
CA THR A 9 34.36 8.62 51.53
C THR A 9 34.06 9.16 50.14
N SER A 10 34.99 8.85 49.26
CA SER A 10 34.99 9.07 47.84
C SER A 10 33.83 8.33 47.16
N SER A 11 32.98 9.01 46.44
CA SER A 11 31.98 8.39 45.54
C SER A 11 32.38 8.57 44.08
N VAL A 12 32.56 7.43 43.44
CA VAL A 12 32.75 7.24 42.00
C VAL A 12 31.44 7.68 41.28
N PRO A 13 31.48 8.36 40.14
CA PRO A 13 30.27 8.74 39.44
C PRO A 13 29.67 7.52 38.70
N HIS A 14 28.43 7.19 39.00
CA HIS A 14 27.62 6.24 38.27
C HIS A 14 27.30 6.77 36.87
N ARG A 15 27.58 5.96 35.87
CA ARG A 15 27.10 6.08 34.51
C ARG A 15 25.56 6.19 34.50
N ALA A 16 25.04 7.21 33.86
CA ALA A 16 23.62 7.35 33.61
C ALA A 16 23.15 6.28 32.63
N SER A 17 22.28 5.42 33.09
CA SER A 17 21.52 4.46 32.27
C SER A 17 20.48 5.23 31.45
N ALA A 18 20.33 4.85 30.20
CA ALA A 18 19.26 5.29 29.31
C ALA A 18 17.88 4.98 29.93
N PRO A 19 16.86 5.81 29.69
CA PRO A 19 15.55 5.56 30.23
C PRO A 19 14.90 4.35 29.54
N GLN A 20 14.63 3.32 30.31
CA GLN A 20 13.71 2.24 29.95
C GLN A 20 12.31 2.82 29.84
N ILE A 21 11.66 2.58 28.72
CA ILE A 21 10.24 2.86 28.49
C ILE A 21 9.42 1.93 29.41
N PRO A 22 8.54 2.45 30.27
CA PRO A 22 7.67 1.59 31.07
C PRO A 22 6.56 1.01 30.17
N GLN A 23 6.49 -0.30 30.13
CA GLN A 23 5.26 -1.01 29.75
C GLN A 23 4.20 -0.73 30.82
N SER A 24 3.31 0.19 30.58
CA SER A 24 2.03 0.28 31.27
C SER A 24 0.97 0.63 30.24
N LEU A 25 0.15 -0.37 29.94
CA LEU A 25 -1.12 -0.28 29.27
C LEU A 25 -2.03 0.71 30.02
N THR A 26 -2.12 1.89 29.51
CA THR A 26 -3.26 2.79 29.76
C THR A 26 -3.80 3.16 28.37
N LEU A 27 -5.10 3.00 28.22
CA LEU A 27 -5.91 3.34 27.06
C LEU A 27 -5.44 4.67 26.44
N ALA A 28 -4.56 4.59 25.46
CA ALA A 28 -4.31 5.69 24.59
C ALA A 28 -5.56 5.87 23.72
N PRO A 29 -6.07 7.07 23.54
CA PRO A 29 -7.04 7.36 22.51
C PRO A 29 -6.45 6.85 21.18
N PRO A 30 -7.29 6.37 20.23
CA PRO A 30 -6.80 5.83 18.97
C PRO A 30 -5.90 6.89 18.35
N THR A 31 -4.62 6.62 18.34
CA THR A 31 -3.63 7.45 17.69
C THR A 31 -4.06 7.60 16.25
N ALA A 32 -4.42 8.81 15.88
CA ALA A 32 -4.53 9.17 14.48
C ALA A 32 -3.27 8.66 13.81
N CYS A 33 -3.48 7.76 12.87
CA CYS A 33 -2.47 7.18 11.99
C CYS A 33 -1.05 7.62 12.33
N SER A 34 -0.30 6.80 13.05
CA SER A 34 1.13 6.80 12.80
C SER A 34 1.23 6.59 11.30
N ALA A 35 1.37 7.67 10.56
CA ALA A 35 1.51 7.61 9.13
C ALA A 35 2.88 7.03 8.86
N SER A 36 2.97 5.74 8.96
CA SER A 36 3.93 5.09 8.09
C SER A 36 3.56 5.56 6.70
N PRO A 37 4.47 6.09 5.92
CA PRO A 37 4.22 6.56 4.56
C PRO A 37 3.80 5.45 3.60
N SER A 38 3.18 4.46 4.10
CA SER A 38 3.07 3.12 3.64
C SER A 38 2.02 2.83 2.62
N SER A 39 1.06 3.57 2.48
CA SER A 39 -0.17 2.95 2.00
C SER A 39 -0.36 2.93 0.50
N SER A 40 0.63 3.22 -0.28
CA SER A 40 0.48 3.14 -1.73
C SER A 40 1.80 3.34 -2.44
N PHE A 41 2.81 2.63 -2.01
CA PHE A 41 3.90 2.39 -2.91
C PHE A 41 3.45 1.44 -4.00
N SER A 42 2.76 1.98 -4.95
CA SER A 42 3.04 1.58 -6.28
C SER A 42 4.41 2.16 -6.62
N SER A 43 5.45 1.52 -6.14
CA SER A 43 6.70 1.69 -6.81
C SER A 43 6.42 1.36 -8.27
N SER A 44 6.52 2.34 -9.12
CA SER A 44 6.77 2.09 -10.51
C SER A 44 8.07 1.31 -10.59
N SER A 45 8.04 0.01 -10.34
CA SER A 45 9.04 -0.88 -10.87
C SER A 45 8.87 -0.79 -12.37
N ALA A 46 9.64 0.10 -12.95
CA ALA A 46 9.62 0.38 -14.36
C ALA A 46 10.22 -0.82 -15.10
N SER A 47 9.44 -1.75 -15.42
CA SER A 47 9.55 -2.62 -16.58
C SER A 47 8.47 -3.69 -16.49
N GLY A 48 7.33 -3.42 -17.03
CA GLY A 48 6.25 -4.39 -17.20
C GLY A 48 5.13 -4.36 -16.15
N MET A 49 5.23 -3.59 -15.06
CA MET A 49 4.16 -3.36 -14.11
C MET A 49 3.57 -1.95 -14.22
N ARG A 50 3.43 -1.41 -15.43
CA ARG A 50 2.81 -0.09 -15.65
C ARG A 50 1.36 -0.01 -15.21
N ASP A 51 0.70 -1.14 -14.87
CA ASP A 51 -0.66 -1.21 -14.36
C ASP A 51 -0.76 -1.68 -12.90
N ALA A 52 0.34 -1.91 -12.22
CA ALA A 52 0.35 -2.16 -10.76
C ALA A 52 0.70 -0.90 -9.97
N GLY A 53 0.73 0.22 -10.64
CA GLY A 53 0.91 1.51 -10.04
C GLY A 53 -0.34 1.92 -9.28
N GLU A 54 -0.15 2.36 -8.04
CA GLU A 54 -1.15 2.71 -7.05
C GLU A 54 -2.03 1.53 -6.62
N ASP A 55 -2.51 1.56 -5.38
CA ASP A 55 -3.67 0.78 -4.98
C ASP A 55 -4.87 1.03 -5.91
N ASP A 56 -4.65 0.87 -7.18
CA ASP A 56 -5.69 0.76 -8.16
C ASP A 56 -6.28 -0.65 -8.08
N ASP A 57 -6.79 -0.97 -6.90
CA ASP A 57 -7.77 -2.01 -6.73
C ASP A 57 -8.98 -1.77 -7.66
N SER A 58 -8.97 -0.68 -8.42
CA SER A 58 -10.08 -0.27 -9.25
C SER A 58 -10.19 -1.05 -10.56
N ASP A 59 -9.13 -1.67 -11.04
CA ASP A 59 -9.14 -2.35 -12.33
C ASP A 59 -9.06 -3.87 -12.27
N SER A 60 -9.00 -4.45 -11.07
CA SER A 60 -9.36 -5.86 -10.95
C SER A 60 -10.85 -5.92 -10.66
N PRO A 61 -11.70 -6.33 -11.63
CA PRO A 61 -12.98 -6.83 -11.23
C PRO A 61 -12.72 -7.94 -10.23
N PRO A 62 -13.63 -8.23 -9.33
CA PRO A 62 -13.64 -9.54 -8.72
C PRO A 62 -13.45 -10.48 -9.89
N SER A 63 -12.67 -11.50 -9.74
CA SER A 63 -12.95 -12.70 -10.46
C SER A 63 -14.45 -12.91 -10.24
N GLN A 64 -15.27 -12.30 -11.07
CA GLN A 64 -16.67 -12.64 -11.21
C GLN A 64 -16.62 -14.01 -11.84
N MET A 65 -16.38 -14.97 -10.98
CA MET A 65 -16.99 -16.25 -11.15
C MET A 65 -18.45 -15.91 -10.97
N SER A 66 -19.15 -15.74 -12.08
CA SER A 66 -20.58 -15.53 -12.08
C SER A 66 -21.21 -16.64 -11.27
N GLU A 67 -22.22 -16.31 -10.50
CA GLU A 67 -23.08 -17.25 -9.78
C GLU A 67 -23.76 -18.27 -10.71
N ASP A 68 -23.66 -18.09 -12.01
CA ASP A 68 -24.06 -19.00 -13.04
C ASP A 68 -22.94 -20.02 -13.34
N ASP A 69 -22.60 -20.88 -12.39
CA ASP A 69 -22.04 -22.20 -12.66
C ASP A 69 -23.22 -23.14 -12.95
N PRO A 70 -23.50 -23.51 -14.20
CA PRO A 70 -24.61 -24.40 -14.53
C PRO A 70 -24.17 -25.86 -14.37
N GLY A 71 -23.85 -26.22 -13.15
CA GLY A 71 -23.37 -27.53 -12.74
C GLY A 71 -24.35 -28.32 -11.86
N ALA A 72 -25.63 -28.01 -11.86
CA ALA A 72 -26.61 -28.89 -11.23
C ALA A 72 -27.99 -28.74 -11.87
N GLY A 73 -28.33 -29.58 -12.80
CA GLY A 73 -29.71 -29.74 -13.23
C GLY A 73 -29.94 -30.29 -14.61
N ALA A 74 -30.34 -31.55 -14.66
CA ALA A 74 -31.14 -32.23 -15.65
C ALA A 74 -30.50 -32.55 -17.02
N GLY A 75 -30.43 -33.84 -17.24
CA GLY A 75 -30.00 -34.48 -18.46
C GLY A 75 -30.86 -34.14 -19.67
N ASP A 76 -30.17 -34.02 -20.76
CA ASP A 76 -30.70 -34.43 -22.04
C ASP A 76 -29.60 -35.18 -22.78
N ARG A 77 -29.98 -36.40 -23.08
CA ARG A 77 -29.25 -37.45 -23.76
C ARG A 77 -29.16 -37.06 -25.22
N TRP A 78 -27.96 -36.74 -25.74
CA TRP A 78 -27.68 -36.73 -27.15
C TRP A 78 -26.79 -37.93 -27.46
N GLU A 79 -27.35 -38.93 -28.15
CA GLU A 79 -26.58 -40.01 -28.81
C GLU A 79 -25.94 -39.47 -30.10
N PRO A 80 -24.68 -39.81 -30.38
CA PRO A 80 -24.06 -39.47 -31.67
C PRO A 80 -24.36 -40.55 -32.68
N ASP A 81 -24.94 -40.15 -33.80
CA ASP A 81 -25.12 -40.97 -34.97
C ASP A 81 -23.77 -41.19 -35.68
N LEU A 82 -23.29 -42.43 -35.66
CA LEU A 82 -22.08 -42.89 -36.30
C LEU A 82 -22.37 -43.26 -37.74
N ARG A 83 -22.00 -42.43 -38.74
CA ARG A 83 -21.67 -42.93 -40.12
C ARG A 83 -20.74 -41.97 -40.87
N GLY A 84 -19.55 -42.48 -41.17
CA GLY A 84 -18.92 -42.34 -42.50
C GLY A 84 -17.81 -41.31 -42.71
N GLY A 85 -16.56 -41.75 -42.63
CA GLY A 85 -15.61 -41.54 -43.74
C GLY A 85 -14.75 -40.25 -43.79
N GLY A 86 -13.46 -40.36 -43.45
CA GLY A 86 -12.44 -39.74 -44.29
C GLY A 86 -11.98 -38.30 -43.95
N GLY A 87 -10.79 -38.17 -43.36
CA GLY A 87 -10.07 -36.90 -43.32
C GLY A 87 -10.17 -36.18 -41.99
N ARG A 88 -9.16 -36.31 -41.13
CA ARG A 88 -9.03 -35.58 -39.87
C ARG A 88 -8.85 -34.10 -40.14
N ARG A 89 -9.94 -33.38 -40.41
CA ARG A 89 -10.03 -31.94 -40.10
C ARG A 89 -10.44 -31.82 -38.64
N ALA A 90 -9.67 -31.07 -37.86
CA ALA A 90 -10.09 -30.73 -36.50
C ALA A 90 -11.53 -30.18 -36.53
N PRO A 91 -12.39 -30.54 -35.57
CA PRO A 91 -13.77 -30.06 -35.56
C PRO A 91 -13.75 -28.51 -35.55
N PRO A 92 -14.70 -27.85 -36.24
CA PRO A 92 -14.71 -26.38 -36.38
C PRO A 92 -14.67 -25.64 -35.02
N ASP A 93 -15.20 -26.23 -33.97
CA ASP A 93 -15.14 -25.69 -32.62
C ASP A 93 -13.71 -25.67 -32.06
N GLN A 94 -12.88 -26.65 -32.41
CA GLN A 94 -11.48 -26.70 -31.94
C GLN A 94 -10.60 -25.70 -32.68
N VAL A 95 -10.85 -25.45 -33.97
CA VAL A 95 -10.17 -24.41 -34.73
C VAL A 95 -10.55 -23.01 -34.22
N LEU A 96 -11.82 -22.80 -33.95
CA LEU A 96 -12.31 -21.52 -33.39
C LEU A 96 -11.74 -21.28 -31.98
N GLY A 97 -11.64 -22.33 -31.16
CA GLY A 97 -11.00 -22.26 -29.82
C GLY A 97 -9.55 -21.82 -29.91
N ASN A 98 -8.75 -22.45 -30.79
CA ASN A 98 -7.33 -22.09 -30.95
C ASN A 98 -7.12 -20.64 -31.44
N VAL A 99 -7.99 -20.18 -32.35
CA VAL A 99 -7.97 -18.79 -32.83
C VAL A 99 -8.30 -17.83 -31.66
N LEU A 100 -9.31 -18.14 -30.87
CA LEU A 100 -9.72 -17.33 -29.72
C LEU A 100 -8.59 -17.24 -28.66
N GLU A 101 -7.97 -18.37 -28.33
CA GLU A 101 -6.82 -18.42 -27.44
C GLU A 101 -5.66 -17.53 -27.95
N THR A 102 -5.38 -17.59 -29.26
CA THR A 102 -4.36 -16.75 -29.87
C THR A 102 -4.72 -15.26 -29.74
N VAL A 103 -5.97 -14.89 -30.00
CA VAL A 103 -6.44 -13.50 -29.86
C VAL A 103 -6.34 -13.02 -28.42
N LEU A 104 -6.77 -13.84 -27.46
CA LEU A 104 -6.75 -13.48 -26.04
C LEU A 104 -5.33 -13.30 -25.49
N GLN A 105 -4.30 -13.92 -26.09
CA GLN A 105 -2.91 -13.69 -25.68
C GLN A 105 -2.43 -12.25 -25.94
N PHE A 106 -3.03 -11.53 -26.88
CA PHE A 106 -2.73 -10.13 -27.14
C PHE A 106 -3.44 -9.16 -26.20
N LEU A 107 -4.42 -9.61 -25.42
CA LEU A 107 -5.04 -8.80 -24.37
C LEU A 107 -4.13 -8.75 -23.16
N THR A 108 -3.45 -7.63 -22.96
CA THR A 108 -2.54 -7.43 -21.83
C THR A 108 -3.23 -6.84 -20.61
N ALA A 109 -4.24 -5.98 -20.81
CA ALA A 109 -4.97 -5.34 -19.72
C ALA A 109 -5.88 -6.33 -18.98
N ALA A 110 -5.74 -6.43 -17.66
CA ALA A 110 -6.55 -7.30 -16.81
C ALA A 110 -8.05 -7.01 -16.95
N ARG A 111 -8.44 -5.74 -17.10
CA ARG A 111 -9.82 -5.30 -17.32
C ARG A 111 -10.44 -5.92 -18.58
N ASP A 112 -9.71 -5.90 -19.69
CA ASP A 112 -10.21 -6.39 -20.97
C ASP A 112 -10.32 -7.92 -20.95
N ARG A 113 -9.36 -8.61 -20.34
CA ARG A 113 -9.41 -10.06 -20.11
C ARG A 113 -10.61 -10.46 -19.25
N ASN A 114 -10.86 -9.69 -18.19
CA ASN A 114 -12.01 -9.94 -17.33
C ASN A 114 -13.33 -9.72 -18.06
N ALA A 115 -13.43 -8.67 -18.89
CA ALA A 115 -14.60 -8.45 -19.73
C ALA A 115 -14.78 -9.60 -20.75
N ALA A 116 -13.69 -10.06 -21.36
CA ALA A 116 -13.70 -11.21 -22.28
C ALA A 116 -14.23 -12.48 -21.61
N SER A 117 -13.86 -12.73 -20.34
CA SER A 117 -14.31 -13.91 -19.59
C SER A 117 -15.83 -13.94 -19.35
N LEU A 118 -16.52 -12.81 -19.45
CA LEU A 118 -17.97 -12.69 -19.23
C LEU A 118 -18.80 -12.84 -20.52
N VAL A 119 -18.18 -13.00 -21.70
CA VAL A 119 -18.90 -13.05 -22.99
C VAL A 119 -19.69 -14.34 -23.14
N CYS A 120 -19.05 -15.51 -22.97
CA CYS A 120 -19.68 -16.82 -23.00
C CYS A 120 -18.74 -17.88 -22.42
N ARG A 121 -19.24 -19.12 -22.26
CA ARG A 121 -18.46 -20.25 -21.71
C ARG A 121 -17.16 -20.54 -22.48
N SER A 122 -17.18 -20.48 -23.80
CA SER A 122 -15.99 -20.69 -24.63
C SER A 122 -14.92 -19.64 -24.40
N TRP A 123 -15.32 -18.35 -24.31
CA TRP A 123 -14.43 -17.25 -23.96
C TRP A 123 -13.92 -17.36 -22.51
N TYR A 124 -14.77 -17.76 -21.58
CA TYR A 124 -14.40 -18.00 -20.20
C TYR A 124 -13.30 -19.06 -20.06
N GLN A 125 -13.42 -20.19 -20.83
CA GLN A 125 -12.44 -21.26 -20.83
C GLN A 125 -11.14 -20.85 -21.53
N ALA A 126 -11.22 -20.26 -22.72
CA ALA A 126 -10.05 -19.80 -23.46
C ALA A 126 -9.28 -18.70 -22.69
N GLU A 127 -9.99 -17.80 -22.00
CA GLU A 127 -9.39 -16.79 -21.16
C GLU A 127 -8.62 -17.44 -20.00
N ALA A 128 -9.21 -18.42 -19.31
CA ALA A 128 -8.57 -19.13 -18.21
C ALA A 128 -7.29 -19.87 -18.62
N GLN A 129 -7.28 -20.49 -19.82
CA GLN A 129 -6.10 -21.19 -20.35
C GLN A 129 -4.97 -20.24 -20.79
N THR A 130 -5.34 -19.05 -21.22
CA THR A 130 -4.37 -18.07 -21.74
C THR A 130 -3.91 -17.04 -20.73
N ARG A 131 -4.52 -16.98 -19.52
CA ARG A 131 -4.13 -16.06 -18.47
C ARG A 131 -2.75 -16.41 -17.92
N ARG A 132 -1.86 -15.43 -17.88
CA ARG A 132 -0.49 -15.57 -17.35
C ARG A 132 -0.29 -14.90 -16.00
N GLU A 133 -1.13 -13.93 -15.67
CA GLU A 133 -1.07 -13.20 -14.41
C GLU A 133 -2.42 -13.23 -13.70
N LEU A 134 -2.39 -13.60 -12.42
CA LEU A 134 -3.57 -13.66 -11.55
C LEU A 134 -3.43 -12.66 -10.41
N PHE A 135 -4.44 -11.82 -10.25
CA PHE A 135 -4.57 -10.91 -9.13
C PHE A 135 -5.72 -11.36 -8.21
N ILE A 136 -5.41 -11.55 -6.94
CA ILE A 136 -6.36 -11.89 -5.88
C ILE A 136 -6.39 -10.73 -4.88
N GLY A 137 -7.46 -9.97 -4.88
CA GLY A 137 -7.60 -8.76 -4.06
C GLY A 137 -7.91 -9.02 -2.57
N ASN A 138 -8.26 -10.26 -2.20
CA ASN A 138 -8.39 -10.75 -0.83
C ASN A 138 -8.12 -12.26 -0.85
N CYS A 139 -7.15 -12.72 -0.06
CA CYS A 139 -6.72 -14.13 -0.04
C CYS A 139 -7.84 -15.09 0.38
N TYR A 140 -8.88 -14.59 1.05
CA TYR A 140 -10.07 -15.36 1.45
C TYR A 140 -11.23 -15.25 0.46
N ALA A 141 -11.11 -14.46 -0.61
CA ALA A 141 -12.18 -14.33 -1.61
C ALA A 141 -12.34 -15.59 -2.48
N VAL A 142 -11.27 -16.34 -2.66
CA VAL A 142 -11.21 -17.57 -3.47
C VAL A 142 -10.27 -18.56 -2.79
N SER A 143 -10.63 -19.84 -2.77
CA SER A 143 -9.69 -20.86 -2.27
C SER A 143 -8.52 -21.06 -3.24
N PRO A 144 -7.30 -21.34 -2.73
CA PRO A 144 -6.13 -21.64 -3.58
C PRO A 144 -6.42 -22.77 -4.59
N ARG A 145 -7.10 -23.82 -4.14
CA ARG A 145 -7.48 -24.96 -4.99
C ARG A 145 -8.34 -24.52 -6.19
N ARG A 146 -9.36 -23.69 -5.96
CA ARG A 146 -10.24 -23.20 -7.03
C ARG A 146 -9.49 -22.34 -8.05
N ALA A 147 -8.52 -21.53 -7.58
CA ALA A 147 -7.66 -20.75 -8.48
C ALA A 147 -6.83 -21.66 -9.39
N VAL A 148 -6.23 -22.72 -8.83
CA VAL A 148 -5.42 -23.70 -9.56
C VAL A 148 -6.27 -24.50 -10.56
N GLU A 149 -7.46 -24.95 -10.16
CA GLU A 149 -8.38 -25.70 -11.04
C GLU A 149 -8.84 -24.87 -12.25
N ARG A 150 -8.94 -23.53 -12.09
CA ARG A 150 -9.42 -22.65 -13.15
C ARG A 150 -8.34 -22.31 -14.17
N PHE A 151 -7.13 -21.94 -13.72
CA PHE A 151 -6.10 -21.36 -14.59
C PHE A 151 -5.02 -22.39 -14.93
N GLY A 152 -4.76 -22.59 -16.23
CA GLY A 152 -3.86 -23.66 -16.67
C GLY A 152 -2.39 -23.27 -16.81
N GLY A 153 -2.02 -21.98 -16.75
CA GLY A 153 -0.66 -21.60 -17.16
C GLY A 153 -0.16 -20.29 -16.58
N LEU A 154 -0.36 -20.06 -15.28
CA LEU A 154 0.09 -18.85 -14.62
C LEU A 154 1.61 -18.75 -14.58
N ARG A 155 2.12 -17.53 -14.75
CA ARG A 155 3.53 -17.16 -14.57
C ARG A 155 3.73 -16.10 -13.51
N ALA A 156 2.68 -15.36 -13.17
CA ALA A 156 2.70 -14.32 -12.16
C ALA A 156 1.45 -14.39 -11.27
N VAL A 157 1.63 -14.21 -9.97
CA VAL A 157 0.53 -14.16 -9.00
C VAL A 157 0.73 -12.96 -8.08
N VAL A 158 -0.33 -12.19 -7.90
CA VAL A 158 -0.41 -11.11 -6.93
C VAL A 158 -1.49 -11.44 -5.92
N LEU A 159 -1.12 -11.57 -4.66
CA LEU A 159 -2.02 -11.89 -3.55
C LEU A 159 -2.10 -10.73 -2.58
N LYS A 160 -3.31 -10.35 -2.18
CA LYS A 160 -3.55 -9.42 -1.07
C LYS A 160 -4.20 -10.15 0.10
N GLY A 161 -3.71 -9.89 1.29
CA GLY A 161 -4.19 -10.50 2.53
C GLY A 161 -4.99 -9.53 3.39
N LYS A 162 -4.37 -9.06 4.47
CA LYS A 162 -4.99 -8.20 5.48
C LYS A 162 -5.63 -6.96 4.87
N PRO A 163 -6.76 -6.48 5.44
CA PRO A 163 -7.31 -5.19 5.05
C PRO A 163 -6.29 -4.08 5.29
N ARG A 164 -6.38 -2.98 4.52
CA ARG A 164 -5.45 -1.86 4.58
C ARG A 164 -5.28 -1.27 5.99
N PHE A 165 -6.26 -1.44 6.84
CA PHE A 165 -6.19 -1.00 8.23
C PHE A 165 -5.10 -1.68 9.07
N ALA A 166 -4.51 -2.77 8.58
CA ALA A 166 -3.30 -3.35 9.15
C ALA A 166 -2.13 -2.36 9.17
N ASP A 167 -2.02 -1.51 8.13
CA ASP A 167 -0.99 -0.47 8.03
C ASP A 167 -1.11 0.60 9.13
N PHE A 168 -2.24 0.65 9.83
CA PHE A 168 -2.54 1.60 10.90
C PHE A 168 -2.75 0.90 12.26
N SER A 169 -2.29 -0.33 12.39
CA SER A 169 -2.46 -1.15 13.59
C SER A 169 -3.93 -1.32 14.05
N LEU A 170 -4.89 -1.14 13.13
CA LEU A 170 -6.31 -1.32 13.41
C LEU A 170 -6.80 -2.77 13.20
N VAL A 171 -5.97 -3.63 12.65
CA VAL A 171 -6.19 -5.08 12.54
C VAL A 171 -5.33 -5.76 13.60
N PRO A 172 -5.89 -6.59 14.50
CA PRO A 172 -5.12 -7.24 15.54
C PRO A 172 -4.01 -8.14 14.97
N TYR A 173 -2.89 -8.23 15.69
CA TYR A 173 -1.82 -9.17 15.36
C TYR A 173 -2.37 -10.60 15.30
N GLY A 174 -1.86 -11.41 14.37
CA GLY A 174 -2.34 -12.78 14.20
C GLY A 174 -3.73 -12.92 13.57
N TRP A 175 -4.27 -11.87 12.94
CA TRP A 175 -5.57 -11.93 12.26
C TRP A 175 -5.62 -13.02 11.18
N GLY A 176 -4.50 -13.39 10.57
CA GLY A 176 -4.40 -14.40 9.52
C GLY A 176 -3.76 -13.85 8.25
N ALA A 177 -4.27 -14.24 7.09
CA ALA A 177 -3.74 -13.97 5.77
C ALA A 177 -2.38 -14.67 5.52
N TYR A 178 -2.27 -15.92 5.95
CA TYR A 178 -1.09 -16.75 5.75
C TYR A 178 -0.89 -17.12 4.28
N VAL A 179 0.35 -17.04 3.81
CA VAL A 179 0.69 -17.38 2.43
C VAL A 179 0.83 -18.87 2.19
N SER A 180 1.12 -19.67 3.23
CA SER A 180 1.41 -21.11 3.17
C SER A 180 0.39 -21.91 2.33
N PRO A 181 -0.94 -21.76 2.50
CA PRO A 181 -1.92 -22.51 1.70
C PRO A 181 -1.84 -22.20 0.21
N TRP A 182 -1.45 -20.96 -0.13
CA TRP A 182 -1.31 -20.53 -1.51
C TRP A 182 -0.07 -21.12 -2.16
N VAL A 183 1.10 -21.05 -1.50
CA VAL A 183 2.35 -21.59 -2.03
C VAL A 183 2.25 -23.11 -2.19
N ALA A 184 1.66 -23.79 -1.20
CA ALA A 184 1.44 -25.25 -1.24
C ALA A 184 0.55 -25.68 -2.43
N ALA A 185 -0.43 -24.88 -2.80
CA ALA A 185 -1.30 -25.16 -3.95
C ALA A 185 -0.65 -24.78 -5.29
N LEU A 186 0.05 -23.64 -5.35
CA LEU A 186 0.65 -23.12 -6.58
C LEU A 186 1.88 -23.93 -7.03
N GLY A 187 2.71 -24.41 -6.07
CA GLY A 187 3.97 -25.11 -6.36
C GLY A 187 3.80 -26.31 -7.29
N PRO A 188 2.96 -27.29 -6.97
CA PRO A 188 2.73 -28.44 -7.83
C PRO A 188 2.06 -28.10 -9.17
N ALA A 189 1.21 -27.04 -9.19
CA ALA A 189 0.42 -26.67 -10.36
C ALA A 189 1.20 -25.85 -11.40
N TYR A 190 2.13 -25.00 -10.93
CA TYR A 190 2.81 -24.02 -11.79
C TYR A 190 4.33 -24.05 -11.61
N PRO A 191 5.04 -25.12 -12.02
CA PRO A 191 6.51 -25.19 -11.87
C PRO A 191 7.24 -24.08 -12.65
N CYS A 192 6.58 -23.47 -13.64
CA CYS A 192 7.12 -22.34 -14.41
C CYS A 192 6.65 -20.97 -13.88
N LEU A 193 6.20 -20.88 -12.63
CA LEU A 193 5.86 -19.60 -12.03
C LEU A 193 7.15 -18.76 -11.86
N GLU A 194 7.10 -17.52 -12.37
CA GLU A 194 8.25 -16.63 -12.43
C GLU A 194 8.17 -15.51 -11.40
N ARG A 195 6.94 -15.07 -11.05
CA ARG A 195 6.71 -13.90 -10.22
C ARG A 195 5.67 -14.14 -9.14
N ILE A 196 5.98 -13.70 -7.92
CA ILE A 196 5.04 -13.61 -6.80
C ILE A 196 5.13 -12.20 -6.20
N CYS A 197 3.99 -11.55 -6.06
CA CYS A 197 3.86 -10.30 -5.30
C CYS A 197 2.84 -10.52 -4.17
N LEU A 198 3.28 -10.37 -2.95
CA LEU A 198 2.47 -10.52 -1.74
C LEU A 198 2.23 -9.14 -1.13
N LYS A 199 0.98 -8.84 -0.79
CA LYS A 199 0.63 -7.56 -0.19
C LYS A 199 -0.16 -7.78 1.10
N ARG A 200 0.35 -7.29 2.23
CA ARG A 200 -0.28 -7.46 3.55
C ARG A 200 -0.58 -8.92 3.89
N MET A 201 0.36 -9.79 3.56
CA MET A 201 0.31 -11.22 3.90
C MET A 201 1.17 -11.49 5.13
N THR A 202 0.81 -12.50 5.90
CA THR A 202 1.71 -13.10 6.88
C THR A 202 2.52 -14.18 6.18
N VAL A 203 3.83 -14.01 6.17
CA VAL A 203 4.81 -14.82 5.45
C VAL A 203 5.85 -15.31 6.46
N SER A 204 6.03 -16.60 6.63
CA SER A 204 7.08 -17.13 7.49
C SER A 204 8.38 -17.39 6.72
N ASP A 205 9.49 -17.63 7.44
CA ASP A 205 10.74 -18.04 6.83
C ASP A 205 10.61 -19.39 6.10
N ASP A 206 9.79 -20.30 6.64
CA ASP A 206 9.47 -21.57 5.98
C ASP A 206 8.69 -21.35 4.67
N ASP A 207 7.82 -20.35 4.62
CA ASP A 207 7.11 -19.98 3.40
C ASP A 207 8.06 -19.45 2.33
N LEU A 208 9.03 -18.62 2.72
CA LEU A 208 10.07 -18.13 1.81
C LEU A 208 10.95 -19.28 1.30
N ALA A 209 11.30 -20.23 2.17
CA ALA A 209 12.02 -21.43 1.78
C ALA A 209 11.20 -22.32 0.83
N LEU A 210 9.89 -22.42 1.06
CA LEU A 210 8.98 -23.15 0.19
C LEU A 210 8.86 -22.48 -1.18
N VAL A 211 8.75 -21.15 -1.25
CA VAL A 211 8.78 -20.38 -2.51
C VAL A 211 10.07 -20.65 -3.27
N ALA A 212 11.22 -20.55 -2.60
CA ALA A 212 12.52 -20.74 -3.23
C ALA A 212 12.76 -22.16 -3.77
N THR A 213 12.05 -23.17 -3.23
CA THR A 213 12.19 -24.57 -3.65
C THR A 213 11.11 -25.04 -4.62
N SER A 214 9.92 -24.46 -4.56
CA SER A 214 8.77 -24.89 -5.35
C SER A 214 8.80 -24.41 -6.81
N PHE A 215 9.52 -23.32 -7.10
CA PHE A 215 9.48 -22.67 -8.41
C PHE A 215 10.88 -22.55 -9.04
N PRO A 216 11.30 -23.56 -9.85
CA PRO A 216 12.63 -23.56 -10.49
C PRO A 216 12.91 -22.36 -11.41
N CYS A 217 11.86 -21.74 -11.96
CA CYS A 217 11.95 -20.60 -12.87
C CYS A 217 11.77 -19.25 -12.16
N PHE A 218 11.78 -19.23 -10.83
CA PHE A 218 11.46 -18.06 -10.01
C PHE A 218 12.47 -16.91 -10.22
N ARG A 219 11.95 -15.71 -10.41
CA ARG A 219 12.77 -14.54 -10.74
C ARG A 219 12.40 -13.29 -9.95
N ASP A 220 11.13 -13.09 -9.65
CA ASP A 220 10.63 -11.82 -9.11
C ASP A 220 9.84 -12.08 -7.82
N LEU A 221 10.37 -11.61 -6.69
CA LEU A 221 9.70 -11.57 -5.39
C LEU A 221 9.48 -10.12 -4.97
N SER A 222 8.23 -9.76 -4.72
CA SER A 222 7.89 -8.48 -4.11
C SER A 222 7.02 -8.72 -2.88
N LEU A 223 7.46 -8.25 -1.74
CA LEU A 223 6.72 -8.22 -0.49
C LEU A 223 6.34 -6.76 -0.22
N VAL A 224 5.09 -6.51 0.18
CA VAL A 224 4.60 -5.15 0.42
C VAL A 224 3.74 -5.13 1.69
N CYS A 225 4.20 -4.46 2.73
CA CYS A 225 3.55 -4.42 4.03
C CYS A 225 3.29 -5.84 4.60
N CYS A 226 4.18 -6.78 4.34
CA CYS A 226 4.13 -8.15 4.87
C CYS A 226 4.83 -8.23 6.23
N ASP A 227 4.53 -9.28 7.00
CA ASP A 227 5.12 -9.55 8.31
C ASP A 227 5.35 -11.04 8.53
N GLY A 228 6.10 -11.41 9.58
CA GLY A 228 6.30 -12.79 10.04
C GLY A 228 7.51 -13.50 9.45
N PHE A 229 8.42 -12.79 8.78
CA PHE A 229 9.69 -13.33 8.27
C PHE A 229 10.88 -12.56 8.81
N SER A 230 12.02 -13.20 8.81
CA SER A 230 13.29 -12.66 9.29
C SER A 230 14.36 -12.61 8.19
N THR A 231 15.57 -12.19 8.55
CA THR A 231 16.74 -12.26 7.66
C THR A 231 17.13 -13.69 7.29
N LEU A 232 16.67 -14.69 8.06
CA LEU A 232 16.89 -16.10 7.77
C LEU A 232 16.16 -16.53 6.50
N GLY A 233 14.86 -16.19 6.38
CA GLY A 233 14.07 -16.45 5.18
C GLY A 233 14.61 -15.72 3.96
N LEU A 234 15.05 -14.45 4.13
CA LEU A 234 15.70 -13.69 3.07
C LEU A 234 17.00 -14.34 2.59
N ALA A 235 17.80 -14.88 3.51
CA ALA A 235 19.03 -15.60 3.19
C ALA A 235 18.76 -16.84 2.32
N VAL A 236 17.69 -17.59 2.62
CA VAL A 236 17.29 -18.76 1.83
C VAL A 236 16.87 -18.36 0.41
N VAL A 237 16.11 -17.27 0.27
CA VAL A 237 15.72 -16.74 -1.05
C VAL A 237 16.96 -16.29 -1.83
N ALA A 238 17.86 -15.53 -1.21
CA ALA A 238 19.09 -15.04 -1.83
C ALA A 238 19.97 -16.20 -2.34
N GLU A 239 20.15 -17.26 -1.53
CA GLU A 239 21.00 -18.39 -1.85
C GLU A 239 20.41 -19.29 -2.95
N ARG A 240 19.10 -19.58 -2.89
CA ARG A 240 18.47 -20.59 -3.75
C ARG A 240 17.94 -20.04 -5.06
N CYS A 241 17.46 -18.78 -5.09
CA CYS A 241 16.90 -18.18 -6.30
C CYS A 241 17.99 -17.58 -7.19
N ARG A 242 18.78 -18.44 -7.85
CA ARG A 242 19.98 -18.06 -8.62
C ARG A 242 19.71 -17.13 -9.81
N HIS A 243 18.47 -17.06 -10.28
CA HIS A 243 18.05 -16.23 -11.42
C HIS A 243 17.18 -15.05 -10.98
N LEU A 244 17.29 -14.66 -9.71
CA LEU A 244 16.51 -13.58 -9.14
C LEU A 244 16.82 -12.26 -9.88
N ARG A 245 15.77 -11.60 -10.33
CA ARG A 245 15.80 -10.31 -11.02
C ARG A 245 15.26 -9.20 -10.13
N VAL A 246 14.22 -9.49 -9.37
CA VAL A 246 13.56 -8.54 -8.50
C VAL A 246 13.48 -9.12 -7.10
N LEU A 247 13.99 -8.38 -6.13
CA LEU A 247 13.72 -8.58 -4.71
C LEU A 247 13.35 -7.23 -4.11
N ASP A 248 12.06 -7.01 -3.99
CA ASP A 248 11.52 -5.75 -3.48
C ASP A 248 10.83 -6.00 -2.14
N LEU A 249 11.41 -5.49 -1.07
CA LEU A 249 10.87 -5.44 0.28
C LEU A 249 10.40 -4.02 0.54
N ILE A 250 9.07 -3.83 0.57
CA ILE A 250 8.46 -2.50 0.61
C ILE A 250 7.62 -2.38 1.87
N GLU A 251 8.13 -1.61 2.85
CA GLU A 251 7.42 -1.36 4.11
C GLU A 251 7.00 -2.63 4.84
N ASP A 252 7.80 -3.67 4.68
CA ASP A 252 7.61 -4.92 5.38
C ASP A 252 8.11 -4.79 6.82
N TYR A 253 7.51 -5.55 7.70
CA TYR A 253 8.01 -5.75 9.05
C TYR A 253 8.87 -7.02 9.07
N VAL A 254 10.18 -6.83 9.13
CA VAL A 254 11.15 -7.91 9.24
C VAL A 254 11.43 -8.16 10.72
N GLU A 255 11.29 -9.40 11.17
CA GLU A 255 11.55 -9.77 12.56
C GLU A 255 13.06 -9.69 12.83
N ASP A 256 13.45 -8.91 13.84
CA ASP A 256 14.83 -8.64 14.22
C ASP A 256 15.12 -9.27 15.59
N ASP A 257 15.22 -10.58 15.65
CA ASP A 257 15.76 -11.22 16.85
C ASP A 257 17.29 -11.12 16.81
N GLU A 258 17.88 -10.37 17.77
CA GLU A 258 19.32 -10.10 17.80
C GLU A 258 20.16 -11.39 17.84
N ASP A 259 19.63 -12.47 18.38
CA ASP A 259 20.32 -13.76 18.50
C ASP A 259 20.31 -14.58 17.19
N GLU A 260 19.44 -14.24 16.21
CA GLU A 260 19.27 -14.99 14.95
C GLU A 260 19.57 -14.17 13.68
N LEU A 261 20.23 -13.02 13.81
CA LEU A 261 20.54 -12.16 12.67
C LEU A 261 21.48 -12.84 11.66
N VAL A 262 21.07 -12.88 10.41
CA VAL A 262 21.86 -13.43 9.31
C VAL A 262 22.18 -12.35 8.28
N ASP A 263 23.46 -12.26 7.88
CA ASP A 263 23.85 -11.44 6.74
C ASP A 263 23.36 -12.07 5.43
N TRP A 264 22.12 -11.77 5.07
CA TRP A 264 21.43 -12.32 3.92
C TRP A 264 21.98 -11.81 2.58
N ILE A 265 22.57 -10.61 2.55
CA ILE A 265 23.19 -10.05 1.33
C ILE A 265 24.40 -10.89 0.89
N SER A 266 25.20 -11.38 1.82
CA SER A 266 26.33 -12.24 1.52
C SER A 266 25.94 -13.63 1.00
N LYS A 267 24.65 -13.99 1.07
CA LYS A 267 24.16 -15.29 0.55
C LYS A 267 23.90 -15.30 -0.96
N PHE A 268 23.86 -14.13 -1.60
CA PHE A 268 23.72 -14.10 -3.07
C PHE A 268 24.92 -14.77 -3.74
N PRO A 269 24.70 -15.83 -4.54
CA PRO A 269 25.79 -16.54 -5.21
C PRO A 269 26.47 -15.64 -6.26
N GLU A 270 27.75 -15.87 -6.50
CA GLU A 270 28.52 -15.10 -7.48
C GLU A 270 27.94 -15.16 -8.90
N CYS A 271 27.25 -16.25 -9.23
CA CYS A 271 26.60 -16.44 -10.53
C CYS A 271 25.31 -15.59 -10.70
N ASN A 272 24.79 -14.97 -9.64
CA ASN A 272 23.66 -14.07 -9.78
C ASN A 272 24.14 -12.73 -10.34
N THR A 273 23.86 -12.50 -11.62
CA THR A 273 24.18 -11.27 -12.38
C THR A 273 22.93 -10.66 -13.01
N SER A 274 21.75 -11.19 -12.66
CA SER A 274 20.47 -10.87 -13.32
C SER A 274 19.63 -9.82 -12.60
N LEU A 275 20.10 -9.28 -11.45
CA LEU A 275 19.32 -8.33 -10.68
C LEU A 275 19.02 -7.06 -11.48
N GLU A 276 17.73 -6.69 -11.47
CA GLU A 276 17.17 -5.47 -12.04
C GLU A 276 16.65 -4.53 -10.94
N SER A 277 16.12 -5.10 -9.85
CA SER A 277 15.63 -4.38 -8.67
C SER A 277 16.06 -5.06 -7.38
N LEU A 278 16.57 -4.26 -6.45
CA LEU A 278 16.86 -4.66 -5.06
C LEU A 278 16.41 -3.53 -4.13
N VAL A 279 15.33 -3.78 -3.39
CA VAL A 279 14.73 -2.81 -2.46
C VAL A 279 14.67 -3.44 -1.08
N PHE A 280 15.32 -2.85 -0.09
CA PHE A 280 15.36 -3.34 1.29
C PHE A 280 15.49 -2.22 2.33
N ASP A 281 15.03 -1.02 1.99
CA ASP A 281 15.13 0.14 2.88
C ASP A 281 14.27 0.04 4.15
N CYS A 282 13.34 -0.91 4.20
CA CYS A 282 12.57 -1.23 5.41
C CYS A 282 13.28 -2.19 6.36
N VAL A 283 14.34 -2.90 5.91
CA VAL A 283 15.08 -3.85 6.73
C VAL A 283 16.04 -3.08 7.65
N SER A 284 15.80 -3.13 8.96
CA SER A 284 16.58 -2.34 9.94
C SER A 284 17.90 -2.98 10.34
N VAL A 285 18.15 -4.21 9.90
CA VAL A 285 19.31 -5.01 10.29
C VAL A 285 20.56 -4.58 9.53
N PRO A 286 21.73 -4.49 10.19
CA PRO A 286 23.01 -4.28 9.53
C PRO A 286 23.38 -5.47 8.62
N PHE A 287 24.12 -5.18 7.58
CA PHE A 287 24.58 -6.18 6.59
C PHE A 287 26.02 -5.89 6.16
N ASN A 288 26.62 -6.83 5.44
CA ASN A 288 27.97 -6.67 4.89
C ASN A 288 27.94 -5.75 3.65
N PHE A 289 28.41 -4.53 3.80
CA PHE A 289 28.46 -3.55 2.72
C PHE A 289 29.34 -4.01 1.54
N GLU A 290 30.46 -4.68 1.79
CA GLU A 290 31.37 -5.16 0.73
C GLU A 290 30.67 -6.22 -0.16
N ALA A 291 29.83 -7.06 0.46
CA ALA A 291 29.00 -8.01 -0.27
C ALA A 291 27.96 -7.30 -1.15
N LEU A 292 27.32 -6.24 -0.63
CA LEU A 292 26.39 -5.42 -1.41
C LEU A 292 27.10 -4.73 -2.59
N GLU A 293 28.26 -4.11 -2.37
CA GLU A 293 29.02 -3.46 -3.44
C GLU A 293 29.42 -4.47 -4.53
N ALA A 294 29.87 -5.66 -4.14
CA ALA A 294 30.20 -6.73 -5.09
C ALA A 294 28.96 -7.21 -5.87
N LEU A 295 27.81 -7.35 -5.21
CA LEU A 295 26.53 -7.70 -5.85
C LEU A 295 26.09 -6.66 -6.86
N VAL A 296 26.16 -5.39 -6.50
CA VAL A 296 25.83 -4.25 -7.38
C VAL A 296 26.77 -4.19 -8.59
N ALA A 297 28.08 -4.39 -8.36
CA ALA A 297 29.08 -4.35 -9.42
C ALA A 297 28.89 -5.45 -10.48
N ARG A 298 28.42 -6.65 -10.08
CA ARG A 298 28.16 -7.76 -11.00
C ARG A 298 26.75 -7.77 -11.60
N SER A 299 25.92 -6.75 -11.31
CA SER A 299 24.51 -6.65 -11.77
C SER A 299 24.33 -5.51 -12.80
N PRO A 300 24.73 -5.70 -14.08
CA PRO A 300 24.68 -4.65 -15.07
C PRO A 300 23.26 -4.24 -15.48
N ALA A 301 22.27 -5.09 -15.20
CA ALA A 301 20.86 -4.81 -15.46
C ALA A 301 20.17 -4.03 -14.33
N LEU A 302 20.86 -3.78 -13.21
CA LEU A 302 20.29 -3.13 -12.04
C LEU A 302 19.82 -1.71 -12.36
N ARG A 303 18.52 -1.48 -12.21
CA ARG A 303 17.83 -0.21 -12.48
C ARG A 303 17.30 0.44 -11.22
N GLN A 304 16.96 -0.36 -10.23
CA GLN A 304 16.40 0.10 -8.97
C GLN A 304 17.22 -0.46 -7.81
N LEU A 305 17.68 0.42 -6.94
CA LEU A 305 18.38 0.07 -5.70
C LEU A 305 17.86 0.98 -4.59
N ARG A 306 17.28 0.41 -3.53
CA ARG A 306 16.91 1.16 -2.33
C ARG A 306 17.54 0.47 -1.12
N VAL A 307 18.42 1.19 -0.46
CA VAL A 307 19.20 0.69 0.67
C VAL A 307 18.65 1.20 1.99
N ASN A 308 18.94 0.49 3.08
CA ASN A 308 18.50 0.87 4.42
C ASN A 308 19.38 1.98 5.03
N HIS A 309 19.06 2.39 6.25
CA HIS A 309 19.70 3.49 6.96
C HIS A 309 21.14 3.20 7.42
N HIS A 310 21.64 1.97 7.26
CA HIS A 310 23.04 1.63 7.56
C HIS A 310 24.03 2.05 6.45
N VAL A 311 23.53 2.54 5.30
CA VAL A 311 24.39 3.01 4.20
C VAL A 311 24.63 4.51 4.34
N SER A 312 25.88 4.92 4.57
CA SER A 312 26.32 6.31 4.66
C SER A 312 26.52 6.97 3.29
N VAL A 313 26.76 8.29 3.24
CA VAL A 313 27.04 9.00 1.97
C VAL A 313 28.32 8.54 1.32
N GLU A 314 29.33 8.10 2.07
CA GLU A 314 30.57 7.53 1.57
C GLU A 314 30.32 6.21 0.83
N GLN A 315 29.57 5.33 1.44
CA GLN A 315 29.15 4.06 0.88
C GLN A 315 28.21 4.26 -0.32
N LEU A 316 27.29 5.20 -0.21
CA LEU A 316 26.37 5.59 -1.29
C LEU A 316 27.14 5.99 -2.56
N ARG A 317 28.19 6.81 -2.40
CA ARG A 317 29.08 7.19 -3.51
C ARG A 317 29.72 5.98 -4.19
N ARG A 318 30.16 4.99 -3.42
CA ARG A 318 30.75 3.74 -3.95
C ARG A 318 29.71 2.97 -4.76
N LEU A 319 28.50 2.81 -4.27
CA LEU A 319 27.40 2.12 -4.99
C LEU A 319 27.06 2.81 -6.30
N MET A 320 26.95 4.14 -6.30
CA MET A 320 26.67 4.92 -7.51
C MET A 320 27.76 4.76 -8.58
N ALA A 321 29.03 4.66 -8.16
CA ALA A 321 30.14 4.41 -9.08
C ALA A 321 30.07 3.02 -9.72
N ARG A 322 29.51 2.02 -9.03
CA ARG A 322 29.33 0.65 -9.55
C ARG A 322 28.10 0.51 -10.46
N ALA A 323 27.06 1.33 -10.26
CA ALA A 323 25.81 1.21 -10.98
C ALA A 323 25.34 2.56 -11.59
N PRO A 324 26.06 3.13 -12.55
CA PRO A 324 25.69 4.41 -13.18
C PRO A 324 24.40 4.34 -14.01
N GLN A 325 23.89 3.15 -14.30
CA GLN A 325 22.66 2.88 -15.04
C GLN A 325 21.38 2.96 -14.18
N LEU A 326 21.50 3.20 -12.87
CA LEU A 326 20.35 3.31 -11.97
C LEU A 326 19.38 4.40 -12.43
N THR A 327 18.09 4.05 -12.39
CA THR A 327 16.97 4.96 -12.67
C THR A 327 16.23 5.35 -11.39
N HIS A 328 16.17 4.43 -10.41
CA HIS A 328 15.53 4.62 -9.11
C HIS A 328 16.56 4.33 -8.01
N PHE A 329 16.74 5.30 -7.14
CA PHE A 329 17.72 5.18 -6.08
C PHE A 329 17.17 5.61 -4.72
N GLY A 330 17.35 4.77 -3.72
CA GLY A 330 17.03 5.02 -2.32
C GLY A 330 18.30 5.20 -1.52
N THR A 331 18.42 6.35 -0.86
CA THR A 331 19.70 6.85 -0.36
C THR A 331 20.13 6.31 1.00
N GLY A 332 19.24 5.67 1.76
CA GLY A 332 19.55 5.23 3.12
C GLY A 332 19.76 6.39 4.09
N ALA A 333 20.75 6.31 4.99
CA ALA A 333 21.14 7.44 5.82
C ALA A 333 21.89 8.46 4.95
N PHE A 334 21.30 9.61 4.75
CA PHE A 334 21.91 10.69 3.96
C PHE A 334 22.79 11.59 4.86
N ARG A 335 23.73 10.93 5.55
CA ARG A 335 24.70 11.53 6.48
C ARG A 335 26.06 10.84 6.38
N SER A 336 27.11 11.51 6.83
CA SER A 336 28.47 10.98 6.91
C SER A 336 28.69 10.14 8.17
N GLU A 337 29.51 9.10 8.09
CA GLU A 337 30.01 8.35 9.23
C GLU A 337 31.19 9.07 9.94
N GLY A 338 31.79 10.06 9.29
CA GLY A 338 32.96 10.77 9.79
C GLY A 338 32.65 11.77 10.91
N ALA A 339 33.68 12.14 11.68
CA ALA A 339 33.58 13.22 12.63
C ALA A 339 33.26 14.55 11.90
N PRO A 340 32.58 15.54 12.53
CA PRO A 340 32.29 16.82 11.91
C PRO A 340 33.56 17.46 11.32
N GLY A 341 33.57 17.69 9.99
CA GLY A 341 34.67 18.27 9.24
C GLY A 341 35.69 17.28 8.64
N GLY A 342 35.51 15.97 8.84
CA GLY A 342 36.38 14.92 8.27
C GLY A 342 35.70 14.00 7.24
N GLY A 343 34.40 14.21 6.96
CA GLY A 343 33.63 13.38 6.05
C GLY A 343 33.83 13.68 4.55
N LEU A 344 33.06 12.98 3.72
CA LEU A 344 33.04 13.16 2.27
C LEU A 344 32.69 14.59 1.89
N ALA A 345 33.45 15.21 0.98
CA ALA A 345 33.11 16.52 0.49
C ALA A 345 31.80 16.48 -0.34
N VAL A 346 30.90 17.44 -0.09
CA VAL A 346 29.63 17.58 -0.83
C VAL A 346 29.85 17.59 -2.36
N THR A 347 30.94 18.20 -2.81
CA THR A 347 31.33 18.28 -4.23
C THR A 347 31.66 16.92 -4.85
N GLU A 348 32.23 15.98 -4.07
CA GLU A 348 32.53 14.63 -4.55
C GLU A 348 31.24 13.83 -4.72
N LEU A 349 30.32 13.93 -3.74
CA LEU A 349 29.01 13.29 -3.82
C LEU A 349 28.20 13.88 -4.99
N ALA A 350 28.23 15.21 -5.18
CA ALA A 350 27.58 15.88 -6.31
C ALA A 350 28.12 15.41 -7.67
N THR A 351 29.43 15.15 -7.76
CA THR A 351 30.04 14.58 -8.97
C THR A 351 29.50 13.18 -9.28
N SER A 352 29.27 12.36 -8.27
CA SER A 352 28.69 11.03 -8.43
C SER A 352 27.22 11.09 -8.88
N PHE A 353 26.44 12.00 -8.33
CA PHE A 353 25.07 12.25 -8.83
C PHE A 353 25.09 12.76 -10.28
N ALA A 354 25.99 13.68 -10.63
CA ALA A 354 26.12 14.17 -12.00
C ALA A 354 26.46 13.08 -13.02
N ALA A 355 27.23 12.05 -12.60
CA ALA A 355 27.55 10.88 -13.41
C ALA A 355 26.34 9.95 -13.65
N SER A 356 25.37 9.93 -12.77
CA SER A 356 24.15 9.09 -12.83
C SER A 356 23.11 9.69 -13.79
N ARG A 357 23.36 9.58 -15.09
CA ARG A 357 22.57 10.25 -16.14
C ARG A 357 21.15 9.73 -16.30
N SER A 358 20.89 8.50 -15.91
CA SER A 358 19.60 7.81 -16.05
C SER A 358 18.66 8.01 -14.87
N LEU A 359 19.11 8.69 -13.81
CA LEU A 359 18.39 8.83 -12.57
C LEU A 359 17.16 9.74 -12.74
N ILE A 360 15.96 9.20 -12.41
CA ILE A 360 14.67 9.88 -12.51
C ILE A 360 13.87 9.83 -11.21
N CYS A 361 14.27 8.98 -10.26
CA CYS A 361 13.60 8.82 -8.96
C CYS A 361 14.64 8.78 -7.84
N LEU A 362 14.44 9.62 -6.83
CA LEU A 362 15.16 9.59 -5.56
C LEU A 362 14.20 9.39 -4.40
N SER A 363 14.58 8.51 -3.47
CA SER A 363 13.77 8.16 -2.30
C SER A 363 14.64 7.71 -1.13
N GLY A 364 14.01 7.26 -0.04
CA GLY A 364 14.68 6.57 1.06
C GLY A 364 15.58 7.47 1.91
N PHE A 365 15.43 8.79 1.79
CA PHE A 365 16.16 9.73 2.61
C PHE A 365 15.79 9.56 4.08
N ARG A 366 16.73 9.04 4.86
CA ARG A 366 16.61 8.89 6.31
C ARG A 366 17.76 9.63 6.98
N GLU A 367 17.55 10.13 8.18
CA GLU A 367 18.61 10.80 8.96
C GLU A 367 19.42 11.82 8.13
N VAL A 368 18.71 12.68 7.40
CA VAL A 368 19.31 13.61 6.45
C VAL A 368 20.12 14.66 7.17
N ASP A 369 21.40 14.77 6.82
CA ASP A 369 22.21 15.92 7.16
C ASP A 369 22.04 16.99 6.06
N PRO A 370 21.44 18.16 6.36
CA PRO A 370 21.11 19.17 5.37
C PRO A 370 22.29 19.67 4.55
N GLU A 371 23.52 19.59 5.06
CA GLU A 371 24.72 20.00 4.34
C GLU A 371 24.97 19.19 3.06
N TYR A 372 24.49 17.91 3.00
CA TYR A 372 24.62 17.05 1.82
C TYR A 372 23.51 17.25 0.78
N LEU A 373 22.40 17.95 1.10
CA LEU A 373 21.32 18.18 0.13
C LEU A 373 21.77 18.83 -1.19
N PRO A 374 22.72 19.77 -1.23
CA PRO A 374 23.21 20.33 -2.48
C PRO A 374 23.85 19.30 -3.43
N ALA A 375 24.26 18.14 -2.91
CA ALA A 375 24.85 17.09 -3.74
C ALA A 375 23.88 16.52 -4.78
N ILE A 376 22.55 16.59 -4.55
CA ILE A 376 21.56 16.09 -5.50
C ILE A 376 21.17 17.10 -6.59
N TYR A 377 21.57 18.37 -6.51
CA TYR A 377 21.21 19.41 -7.49
C TYR A 377 21.49 19.02 -8.95
N PRO A 378 22.61 18.36 -9.29
CA PRO A 378 22.88 17.97 -10.68
C PRO A 378 21.83 17.09 -11.34
N VAL A 379 21.05 16.35 -10.55
CA VAL A 379 20.01 15.44 -11.06
C VAL A 379 18.59 16.00 -10.93
N CYS A 380 18.37 16.99 -10.08
CA CYS A 380 17.04 17.53 -9.77
C CYS A 380 16.20 17.87 -11.01
N ALA A 381 16.78 18.48 -12.04
CA ALA A 381 16.06 18.85 -13.27
C ALA A 381 15.55 17.64 -14.07
N LYS A 382 16.04 16.42 -13.81
CA LYS A 382 15.63 15.19 -14.49
C LYS A 382 14.65 14.39 -13.64
N LEU A 383 14.59 14.64 -12.32
CA LEU A 383 13.73 13.89 -11.42
C LEU A 383 12.27 14.08 -11.79
N THR A 384 11.58 12.98 -11.91
CA THR A 384 10.12 12.91 -12.03
C THR A 384 9.46 12.49 -10.70
N SER A 385 10.23 11.86 -9.80
CA SER A 385 9.77 11.43 -8.49
C SER A 385 10.83 11.76 -7.42
N LEU A 386 10.38 12.37 -6.34
CA LEU A 386 11.20 12.70 -5.18
C LEU A 386 10.42 12.41 -3.91
N ASN A 387 11.01 11.61 -3.02
CA ASN A 387 10.37 11.16 -1.80
C ASN A 387 11.22 11.49 -0.57
N PHE A 388 10.75 12.45 0.23
CA PHE A 388 11.28 12.87 1.52
C PHE A 388 10.36 12.48 2.70
N SER A 389 9.49 11.48 2.52
CA SER A 389 8.52 11.10 3.55
C SER A 389 9.15 10.54 4.83
N PHE A 390 10.46 10.26 4.83
CA PHE A 390 11.22 9.84 6.01
C PHE A 390 12.22 10.89 6.48
N ALA A 391 12.29 12.05 5.80
CA ALA A 391 13.23 13.12 6.10
C ALA A 391 12.52 14.32 6.72
N SER A 392 12.88 14.65 7.95
CA SER A 392 12.37 15.86 8.60
C SER A 392 13.12 17.08 8.09
N LEU A 393 12.60 17.69 7.01
CA LEU A 393 13.16 18.89 6.40
C LEU A 393 12.34 20.13 6.76
N THR A 394 13.02 21.25 6.96
CA THR A 394 12.39 22.57 7.07
C THR A 394 12.14 23.19 5.69
N ALA A 395 11.31 24.24 5.64
CA ALA A 395 11.13 25.01 4.40
C ALA A 395 12.44 25.60 3.85
N ALA A 396 13.35 26.01 4.72
CA ALA A 396 14.63 26.58 4.34
C ALA A 396 15.54 25.58 3.63
N GLU A 397 15.53 24.33 4.07
CA GLU A 397 16.30 23.23 3.52
C GLU A 397 15.68 22.69 2.23
N LEU A 398 14.35 22.63 2.15
CA LEU A 398 13.63 22.14 0.97
C LEU A 398 13.71 23.12 -0.22
N LYS A 399 13.52 24.42 0.02
CA LYS A 399 13.43 25.45 -1.05
C LYS A 399 14.57 25.40 -2.07
N PRO A 400 15.87 25.29 -1.67
CA PRO A 400 16.97 25.20 -2.64
C PRO A 400 16.91 23.95 -3.53
N VAL A 401 16.47 22.82 -2.98
CA VAL A 401 16.33 21.55 -3.70
C VAL A 401 15.20 21.66 -4.72
N ILE A 402 14.00 22.03 -4.25
CA ILE A 402 12.79 21.97 -5.06
C ILE A 402 12.80 22.95 -6.24
N ARG A 403 13.47 24.10 -6.10
CA ARG A 403 13.66 25.07 -7.19
C ARG A 403 14.36 24.48 -8.43
N ASN A 404 15.14 23.42 -8.23
CA ASN A 404 15.83 22.71 -9.31
C ASN A 404 14.99 21.54 -9.88
N CYS A 405 13.88 21.16 -9.24
CA CYS A 405 13.07 19.98 -9.59
C CYS A 405 11.88 20.33 -10.50
N THR A 406 12.14 20.95 -11.65
CA THR A 406 11.11 21.52 -12.55
C THR A 406 10.25 20.48 -13.28
N ASN A 407 10.70 19.21 -13.36
CA ASN A 407 9.99 18.12 -14.05
C ASN A 407 9.31 17.14 -13.12
N LEU A 408 9.15 17.52 -11.84
CA LEU A 408 8.61 16.66 -10.81
C LEU A 408 7.12 16.35 -11.06
N ARG A 409 6.76 15.08 -11.02
CA ARG A 409 5.39 14.57 -11.15
C ARG A 409 4.87 13.96 -9.87
N THR A 410 5.75 13.35 -9.09
CA THR A 410 5.42 12.72 -7.81
C THR A 410 6.30 13.32 -6.71
N PHE A 411 5.68 13.84 -5.66
CA PHE A 411 6.38 14.41 -4.52
C PHE A 411 5.75 13.96 -3.20
N TRP A 412 6.57 13.41 -2.32
CA TRP A 412 6.15 12.96 -1.00
C TRP A 412 7.04 13.61 0.05
N VAL A 413 6.44 14.09 1.13
CA VAL A 413 7.15 14.90 2.13
C VAL A 413 6.45 14.84 3.48
N LEU A 414 7.19 15.07 4.57
CA LEU A 414 6.62 15.33 5.88
C LEU A 414 6.11 16.78 5.98
N ASP A 415 5.15 17.01 6.85
CA ASP A 415 4.55 18.33 7.12
C ASP A 415 5.53 19.34 7.72
N THR A 416 6.71 18.90 8.21
CA THR A 416 7.78 19.75 8.74
C THR A 416 8.25 20.85 7.78
N VAL A 417 8.02 20.68 6.47
CA VAL A 417 8.31 21.69 5.46
C VAL A 417 7.41 22.92 5.56
N GLY A 418 6.29 22.80 6.25
CA GLY A 418 5.32 23.87 6.46
C GLY A 418 4.67 24.41 5.18
N ASP A 419 3.76 25.36 5.36
CA ASP A 419 3.06 26.01 4.24
C ASP A 419 4.03 26.75 3.29
N GLU A 420 5.15 27.24 3.81
CA GLU A 420 6.18 27.90 2.98
C GLU A 420 6.93 26.92 2.08
N GLY A 421 7.21 25.70 2.56
CA GLY A 421 7.79 24.65 1.73
C GLY A 421 6.85 24.24 0.61
N LEU A 422 5.55 24.05 0.92
CA LEU A 422 4.52 23.74 -0.07
C LEU A 422 4.34 24.86 -1.11
N ARG A 423 4.47 26.13 -0.70
CA ARG A 423 4.47 27.26 -1.66
C ARG A 423 5.64 27.16 -2.62
N ALA A 424 6.85 26.82 -2.13
CA ALA A 424 8.01 26.63 -3.02
C ALA A 424 7.80 25.46 -4.00
N VAL A 425 7.11 24.38 -3.60
CA VAL A 425 6.71 23.30 -4.50
C VAL A 425 5.73 23.81 -5.56
N ALA A 426 4.72 24.57 -5.18
CA ALA A 426 3.74 25.17 -6.09
C ALA A 426 4.39 26.08 -7.14
N ASP A 427 5.38 26.86 -6.73
CA ASP A 427 6.10 27.79 -7.61
C ASP A 427 7.01 27.07 -8.62
N ALA A 428 7.57 25.90 -8.26
CA ALA A 428 8.59 25.21 -9.06
C ALA A 428 8.03 24.04 -9.89
N CYS A 429 7.00 23.34 -9.40
CA CYS A 429 6.59 22.02 -9.89
C CYS A 429 5.20 22.05 -10.58
N SER A 430 5.07 22.79 -11.68
CA SER A 430 3.78 22.96 -12.39
C SER A 430 3.25 21.66 -13.05
N ASP A 431 4.10 20.65 -13.23
CA ASP A 431 3.75 19.34 -13.81
C ASP A 431 3.43 18.27 -12.76
N LEU A 432 3.32 18.67 -11.47
CA LEU A 432 3.03 17.77 -10.37
C LEU A 432 1.65 17.12 -10.55
N ARG A 433 1.63 15.78 -10.47
CA ARG A 433 0.42 14.95 -10.59
C ARG A 433 0.04 14.28 -9.28
N GLU A 434 1.03 13.96 -8.47
CA GLU A 434 0.83 13.33 -7.18
C GLU A 434 1.58 14.08 -6.07
N LEU A 435 0.84 14.42 -5.02
CA LEU A 435 1.39 15.01 -3.81
C LEU A 435 0.95 14.21 -2.59
N ARG A 436 1.91 13.85 -1.72
CA ARG A 436 1.61 13.30 -0.40
C ARG A 436 2.34 14.10 0.68
N VAL A 437 1.57 14.60 1.62
CA VAL A 437 2.07 15.30 2.80
C VAL A 437 1.67 14.50 4.01
N PHE A 438 2.66 13.95 4.71
CA PHE A 438 2.46 13.12 5.89
C PHE A 438 2.74 13.94 7.16
N PRO A 439 2.09 13.66 8.28
CA PRO A 439 2.42 14.30 9.54
C PRO A 439 3.69 13.68 10.12
N LEU A 440 4.55 14.49 10.72
CA LEU A 440 5.64 13.99 11.57
C LEU A 440 5.09 13.44 12.88
N ASP A 441 4.10 14.14 13.44
CA ASP A 441 3.37 13.74 14.64
C ASP A 441 1.88 13.66 14.31
N ALA A 442 1.32 12.45 14.42
CA ALA A 442 -0.07 12.18 14.12
C ALA A 442 -1.00 12.38 15.32
N SER A 443 -0.51 12.90 16.44
CA SER A 443 -1.32 13.16 17.64
C SER A 443 -2.35 14.27 17.38
N GLU A 444 -3.49 14.18 18.07
CA GLU A 444 -4.53 15.20 18.00
C GLU A 444 -4.10 16.55 18.59
N ASP A 445 -3.11 16.53 19.47
CA ASP A 445 -2.57 17.71 20.18
C ASP A 445 -1.45 18.40 19.40
N SER A 446 -0.96 17.81 18.31
CA SER A 446 0.04 18.42 17.45
C SER A 446 -0.52 19.69 16.80
N GLU A 447 0.27 20.77 16.76
CA GLU A 447 -0.16 21.99 16.07
C GLU A 447 -0.18 21.84 14.55
N GLY A 448 0.55 20.86 14.00
CA GLY A 448 0.74 20.65 12.58
C GLY A 448 1.41 21.85 11.88
N SER A 449 2.28 21.60 10.95
CA SER A 449 3.03 22.67 10.27
C SER A 449 2.40 23.11 8.96
N VAL A 450 1.49 22.30 8.41
CA VAL A 450 0.77 22.59 7.16
C VAL A 450 -0.71 22.83 7.43
N SER A 451 -1.30 23.68 6.59
CA SER A 451 -2.67 24.13 6.75
C SER A 451 -3.39 24.31 5.39
N ASP A 452 -4.55 24.96 5.41
CA ASP A 452 -5.26 25.45 4.22
C ASP A 452 -4.40 26.37 3.35
N VAL A 453 -3.45 27.11 3.93
CA VAL A 453 -2.56 28.02 3.17
C VAL A 453 -1.65 27.23 2.23
N GLY A 454 -1.07 26.11 2.69
CA GLY A 454 -0.28 25.21 1.85
C GLY A 454 -1.12 24.56 0.76
N LEU A 455 -2.32 24.07 1.12
CA LEU A 455 -3.24 23.46 0.15
C LEU A 455 -3.66 24.46 -0.95
N GLU A 456 -3.96 25.70 -0.58
CA GLU A 456 -4.30 26.77 -1.51
C GLU A 456 -3.14 27.10 -2.46
N ALA A 457 -1.91 27.19 -1.96
CA ALA A 457 -0.72 27.39 -2.79
C ALA A 457 -0.55 26.27 -3.82
N ILE A 458 -0.62 25.00 -3.37
CA ILE A 458 -0.54 23.82 -4.24
C ILE A 458 -1.64 23.85 -5.30
N SER A 459 -2.87 24.18 -4.94
CA SER A 459 -3.99 24.22 -5.89
C SER A 459 -3.75 25.22 -7.03
N LYS A 460 -3.13 26.35 -6.72
CA LYS A 460 -2.84 27.43 -7.70
C LYS A 460 -1.67 27.08 -8.62
N GLY A 461 -0.61 26.46 -8.08
CA GLY A 461 0.62 26.14 -8.82
C GLY A 461 0.57 24.81 -9.56
N CYS A 462 -0.05 23.78 -8.98
CA CYS A 462 -0.01 22.40 -9.47
C CYS A 462 -1.36 21.95 -10.07
N ARG A 463 -1.81 22.59 -11.14
CA ARG A 463 -3.14 22.39 -11.73
C ARG A 463 -3.34 21.04 -12.44
N LYS A 464 -2.28 20.27 -12.65
CA LYS A 464 -2.32 18.92 -13.24
C LYS A 464 -2.42 17.81 -12.20
N LEU A 465 -2.75 18.16 -10.95
CA LEU A 465 -2.84 17.20 -9.86
C LEU A 465 -3.95 16.19 -10.12
N GLU A 466 -3.58 14.91 -10.07
CA GLU A 466 -4.47 13.75 -10.23
C GLU A 466 -4.71 13.03 -8.90
N SER A 467 -3.70 13.08 -8.00
CA SER A 467 -3.75 12.41 -6.69
C SER A 467 -3.19 13.30 -5.60
N ILE A 468 -3.91 13.40 -4.48
CA ILE A 468 -3.42 14.07 -3.28
C ILE A 468 -3.75 13.28 -2.03
N LEU A 469 -2.75 13.18 -1.12
CA LEU A 469 -2.91 12.82 0.27
C LEU A 469 -2.37 13.98 1.11
N TYR A 470 -3.22 14.55 1.95
CA TYR A 470 -2.87 15.73 2.73
C TYR A 470 -3.33 15.54 4.18
N PHE A 471 -2.38 15.47 5.09
CA PHE A 471 -2.63 15.48 6.52
C PHE A 471 -2.44 16.90 7.05
N CYS A 472 -3.38 17.37 7.87
CA CYS A 472 -3.32 18.68 8.49
C CYS A 472 -4.17 18.74 9.77
N GLN A 473 -3.90 19.73 10.62
CA GLN A 473 -4.72 20.01 11.81
C GLN A 473 -5.80 21.08 11.53
N ARG A 474 -5.55 21.95 10.57
CA ARG A 474 -6.36 23.13 10.29
C ARG A 474 -6.70 23.22 8.81
N MET A 475 -7.97 23.37 8.50
CA MET A 475 -8.45 23.46 7.13
C MET A 475 -9.63 24.44 7.03
N THR A 476 -9.87 24.98 5.83
CA THR A 476 -11.03 25.80 5.53
C THR A 476 -11.80 25.24 4.35
N ASN A 477 -13.13 25.43 4.35
CA ASN A 477 -13.97 25.14 3.18
C ASN A 477 -13.46 25.88 1.93
N ALA A 478 -13.03 27.12 2.07
CA ALA A 478 -12.55 27.96 0.99
C ALA A 478 -11.36 27.30 0.24
N ALA A 479 -10.35 26.81 0.96
CA ALA A 479 -9.19 26.17 0.35
C ALA A 479 -9.56 24.87 -0.39
N VAL A 480 -10.47 24.06 0.18
CA VAL A 480 -10.94 22.82 -0.46
C VAL A 480 -11.79 23.14 -1.70
N ILE A 481 -12.63 24.17 -1.66
CA ILE A 481 -13.39 24.65 -2.81
C ILE A 481 -12.44 25.12 -3.93
N ASP A 482 -11.42 25.88 -3.60
CA ASP A 482 -10.44 26.38 -4.58
C ASP A 482 -9.62 25.23 -5.18
N MET A 483 -9.22 24.23 -4.37
CA MET A 483 -8.60 22.99 -4.86
C MET A 483 -9.48 22.30 -5.89
N SER A 484 -10.77 22.17 -5.62
CA SER A 484 -11.72 21.51 -6.53
C SER A 484 -11.87 22.23 -7.89
N LYS A 485 -11.76 23.56 -7.90
CA LYS A 485 -11.85 24.39 -9.12
C LYS A 485 -10.54 24.39 -9.91
N ASN A 486 -9.41 24.45 -9.21
CA ASN A 486 -8.09 24.56 -9.82
C ASN A 486 -7.54 23.23 -10.32
N CYS A 487 -7.94 22.09 -9.68
CA CYS A 487 -7.47 20.75 -9.99
C CYS A 487 -8.64 19.80 -10.38
N PRO A 488 -9.36 20.05 -11.48
CA PRO A 488 -10.53 19.26 -11.88
C PRO A 488 -10.18 17.84 -12.34
N GLU A 489 -8.90 17.57 -12.60
CA GLU A 489 -8.37 16.26 -13.03
C GLU A 489 -8.20 15.26 -11.88
N LEU A 490 -8.50 15.64 -10.64
CA LEU A 490 -8.36 14.78 -9.46
C LEU A 490 -9.15 13.47 -9.62
N VAL A 491 -8.42 12.38 -9.47
CA VAL A 491 -8.91 10.99 -9.43
C VAL A 491 -8.94 10.49 -7.98
N VAL A 492 -7.93 10.90 -7.19
CA VAL A 492 -7.79 10.52 -5.78
C VAL A 492 -7.70 11.80 -4.94
N PHE A 493 -8.64 11.98 -4.02
CA PHE A 493 -8.60 13.07 -3.05
C PHE A 493 -8.70 12.51 -1.63
N ARG A 494 -7.62 12.64 -0.87
CA ARG A 494 -7.54 12.17 0.51
C ARG A 494 -7.10 13.33 1.39
N LEU A 495 -8.05 13.96 2.04
CA LEU A 495 -7.82 15.00 3.03
C LEU A 495 -8.08 14.41 4.42
N CYS A 496 -7.04 14.39 5.24
CA CYS A 496 -7.07 13.87 6.60
C CYS A 496 -6.89 15.05 7.58
N ILE A 497 -7.99 15.63 8.03
CA ILE A 497 -7.98 16.64 9.09
C ILE A 497 -7.85 15.87 10.40
N MET A 498 -6.70 15.98 11.04
CA MET A 498 -6.39 15.28 12.29
C MET A 498 -7.14 15.95 13.46
N GLY A 499 -7.61 15.12 14.38
CA GLY A 499 -8.48 15.55 15.46
C GLY A 499 -9.97 15.39 15.16
N ARG A 500 -10.68 14.99 16.21
CA ARG A 500 -12.11 14.65 16.11
C ARG A 500 -12.94 15.92 15.89
N HIS A 501 -13.90 15.87 14.96
CA HIS A 501 -14.88 16.93 14.74
C HIS A 501 -14.29 18.32 14.51
N ARG A 502 -13.12 18.42 13.84
CA ARG A 502 -12.51 19.71 13.51
C ARG A 502 -13.35 20.44 12.45
N PRO A 503 -13.88 21.64 12.77
CA PRO A 503 -14.64 22.45 11.80
C PRO A 503 -13.70 23.26 10.88
N ASP A 504 -14.29 24.00 9.97
CA ASP A 504 -13.63 25.11 9.26
C ASP A 504 -12.98 26.05 10.26
N ARG A 505 -11.67 26.24 10.17
CA ARG A 505 -10.91 26.99 11.18
C ARG A 505 -11.25 28.49 11.24
N VAL A 506 -11.86 29.04 10.18
CA VAL A 506 -12.18 30.47 10.08
C VAL A 506 -13.65 30.71 10.41
N THR A 507 -14.55 29.90 9.86
CA THR A 507 -15.99 30.12 10.01
C THR A 507 -16.59 29.35 11.18
N GLY A 508 -15.91 28.29 11.66
CA GLY A 508 -16.47 27.37 12.66
C GLY A 508 -17.56 26.44 12.13
N GLU A 509 -17.86 26.52 10.84
CA GLU A 509 -18.89 25.72 10.17
C GLU A 509 -18.37 24.32 9.82
N PRO A 510 -19.25 23.34 9.61
CA PRO A 510 -18.86 22.03 9.07
C PRO A 510 -18.13 22.14 7.73
N MET A 511 -17.26 21.15 7.44
CA MET A 511 -16.52 21.07 6.18
C MET A 511 -17.35 20.56 4.98
N ASP A 512 -18.67 20.63 5.09
CA ASP A 512 -19.64 20.09 4.12
C ASP A 512 -19.49 20.70 2.73
N GLU A 513 -19.32 22.03 2.65
CA GLU A 513 -19.22 22.75 1.39
C GLU A 513 -17.94 22.44 0.64
N GLY A 514 -16.82 22.28 1.37
CA GLY A 514 -15.53 21.91 0.80
C GLY A 514 -15.58 20.53 0.14
N PHE A 515 -15.99 19.51 0.88
CA PHE A 515 -16.10 18.16 0.33
C PHE A 515 -17.21 18.04 -0.72
N GLY A 516 -18.30 18.81 -0.57
CA GLY A 516 -19.33 18.95 -1.59
C GLY A 516 -18.78 19.48 -2.91
N ALA A 517 -17.92 20.50 -2.86
CA ALA A 517 -17.28 21.07 -4.05
C ALA A 517 -16.34 20.08 -4.75
N ILE A 518 -15.59 19.28 -4.01
CA ILE A 518 -14.73 18.22 -4.57
C ILE A 518 -15.55 17.27 -5.45
N VAL A 519 -16.63 16.69 -4.92
CA VAL A 519 -17.43 15.73 -5.69
C VAL A 519 -18.24 16.39 -6.84
N MET A 520 -18.52 17.68 -6.71
CA MET A 520 -19.20 18.44 -7.78
C MET A 520 -18.26 18.80 -8.94
N ASN A 521 -17.01 19.15 -8.67
CA ASN A 521 -16.09 19.68 -9.68
C ASN A 521 -15.13 18.62 -10.24
N CYS A 522 -14.64 17.68 -9.43
CA CYS A 522 -13.69 16.65 -9.84
C CYS A 522 -14.43 15.43 -10.43
N LYS A 523 -14.76 15.48 -11.72
CA LYS A 523 -15.60 14.48 -12.39
C LYS A 523 -14.93 13.11 -12.61
N LYS A 524 -13.61 13.01 -12.42
CA LYS A 524 -12.84 11.77 -12.54
C LYS A 524 -12.62 11.07 -11.20
N LEU A 525 -13.17 11.62 -10.11
CA LEU A 525 -12.90 11.15 -8.76
C LEU A 525 -13.40 9.70 -8.55
N THR A 526 -12.48 8.81 -8.23
CA THR A 526 -12.76 7.39 -7.95
C THR A 526 -12.48 7.03 -6.49
N ARG A 527 -11.61 7.78 -5.81
CA ARG A 527 -11.27 7.57 -4.40
C ARG A 527 -11.38 8.86 -3.61
N LEU A 528 -12.11 8.79 -2.51
CA LEU A 528 -12.34 9.92 -1.62
C LEU A 528 -12.07 9.50 -0.18
N SER A 529 -11.28 10.29 0.56
CA SER A 529 -11.20 10.17 2.02
C SER A 529 -11.65 11.47 2.65
N VAL A 530 -12.53 11.37 3.63
CA VAL A 530 -13.13 12.51 4.35
C VAL A 530 -12.91 12.40 5.84
N SER A 531 -12.64 13.53 6.48
CA SER A 531 -12.50 13.64 7.93
C SER A 531 -12.80 15.08 8.40
N GLY A 532 -12.86 15.31 9.68
CA GLY A 532 -13.24 16.58 10.28
C GLY A 532 -14.74 16.65 10.61
N LEU A 533 -15.21 17.83 10.99
CA LEU A 533 -16.63 18.04 11.29
C LEU A 533 -17.44 18.00 9.98
N LEU A 534 -18.15 16.91 9.75
CA LEU A 534 -19.05 16.74 8.61
C LEU A 534 -20.44 16.35 9.09
N THR A 535 -21.45 16.89 8.43
CA THR A 535 -22.86 16.53 8.66
C THR A 535 -23.40 15.66 7.52
N ASP A 536 -24.65 15.23 7.64
CA ASP A 536 -25.36 14.47 6.58
C ASP A 536 -25.38 15.22 5.24
N LYS A 537 -25.20 16.55 5.25
CA LYS A 537 -25.15 17.38 4.03
C LYS A 537 -23.96 17.04 3.14
N ALA A 538 -22.75 16.85 3.71
CA ALA A 538 -21.60 16.41 2.94
C ALA A 538 -21.87 15.07 2.25
N PHE A 539 -22.45 14.12 2.98
CA PHE A 539 -22.77 12.80 2.44
C PHE A 539 -23.88 12.83 1.39
N ALA A 540 -24.85 13.73 1.53
CA ALA A 540 -25.86 13.98 0.48
C ALA A 540 -25.20 14.50 -0.81
N HIS A 541 -24.21 15.39 -0.71
CA HIS A 541 -23.41 15.83 -1.88
C HIS A 541 -22.63 14.67 -2.48
N ILE A 542 -21.97 13.84 -1.65
CA ILE A 542 -21.22 12.65 -2.09
C ILE A 542 -22.14 11.69 -2.83
N GLY A 543 -23.30 11.35 -2.28
CA GLY A 543 -24.27 10.47 -2.92
C GLY A 543 -24.80 11.04 -4.23
N LYS A 544 -25.10 12.33 -4.28
CA LYS A 544 -25.64 12.99 -5.47
C LYS A 544 -24.63 13.06 -6.62
N HIS A 545 -23.38 13.39 -6.33
CA HIS A 545 -22.36 13.72 -7.35
C HIS A 545 -21.25 12.69 -7.51
N GLY A 546 -20.98 11.83 -6.50
CA GLY A 546 -19.89 10.87 -6.47
C GLY A 546 -20.14 9.59 -7.26
N LYS A 547 -20.67 9.69 -8.49
CA LYS A 547 -21.11 8.52 -9.29
C LYS A 547 -19.97 7.59 -9.74
N LEU A 548 -18.73 8.06 -9.74
CA LEU A 548 -17.56 7.26 -10.10
C LEU A 548 -16.78 6.76 -8.89
N ILE A 549 -17.15 7.16 -7.68
CA ILE A 549 -16.45 6.76 -6.46
C ILE A 549 -16.54 5.23 -6.32
N LYS A 550 -15.39 4.61 -6.24
CA LYS A 550 -15.21 3.18 -5.99
C LYS A 550 -14.75 2.90 -4.57
N THR A 551 -13.97 3.82 -3.98
CA THR A 551 -13.47 3.73 -2.61
C THR A 551 -13.81 4.99 -1.84
N LEU A 552 -14.47 4.83 -0.70
CA LEU A 552 -14.77 5.91 0.23
C LEU A 552 -14.22 5.54 1.61
N SER A 553 -13.39 6.41 2.17
CA SER A 553 -12.90 6.29 3.54
C SER A 553 -13.46 7.45 4.38
N VAL A 554 -14.06 7.15 5.52
CA VAL A 554 -14.70 8.09 6.43
C VAL A 554 -14.09 7.95 7.81
N ALA A 555 -13.59 9.03 8.38
CA ALA A 555 -13.05 9.04 9.73
C ALA A 555 -13.59 10.24 10.52
N PHE A 556 -14.09 9.99 11.73
CA PHE A 556 -14.61 11.01 12.65
C PHE A 556 -15.71 11.91 12.05
N ALA A 557 -16.50 11.39 11.14
CA ALA A 557 -17.42 12.18 10.31
C ALA A 557 -18.82 11.57 10.23
N GLY A 558 -19.79 12.42 9.89
CA GLY A 558 -21.20 12.12 9.89
C GLY A 558 -21.88 12.39 11.23
N ASN A 559 -23.19 12.66 11.23
CA ASN A 559 -23.97 12.89 12.45
C ASN A 559 -25.17 11.97 12.60
N SER A 560 -25.56 11.24 11.55
CA SER A 560 -26.62 10.25 11.60
C SER A 560 -26.44 9.13 10.56
N ASP A 561 -27.25 8.07 10.67
CA ASP A 561 -27.29 6.96 9.70
C ASP A 561 -27.73 7.40 8.28
N MET A 562 -28.34 8.56 8.15
CA MET A 562 -28.70 9.13 6.84
C MET A 562 -27.48 9.37 5.94
N SER A 563 -26.32 9.66 6.55
CA SER A 563 -25.06 9.77 5.81
C SER A 563 -24.75 8.52 5.00
N LEU A 564 -24.81 7.34 5.62
CA LEU A 564 -24.56 6.07 4.92
C LEU A 564 -25.63 5.79 3.88
N GLN A 565 -26.89 6.08 4.17
CA GLN A 565 -27.98 5.90 3.22
C GLN A 565 -27.76 6.72 1.94
N TYR A 566 -27.40 8.00 2.05
CA TYR A 566 -27.07 8.84 0.88
C TYR A 566 -25.91 8.26 0.06
N VAL A 567 -24.90 7.72 0.72
CA VAL A 567 -23.75 7.10 0.05
C VAL A 567 -24.19 5.85 -0.72
N PHE A 568 -24.91 4.95 -0.08
CA PHE A 568 -25.36 3.69 -0.69
C PHE A 568 -26.30 3.92 -1.87
N GLU A 569 -27.29 4.80 -1.72
CA GLU A 569 -28.23 5.13 -2.80
C GLU A 569 -27.55 5.85 -3.98
N GLY A 570 -26.53 6.64 -3.67
CA GLY A 570 -25.94 7.57 -4.64
C GLY A 570 -24.68 7.06 -5.33
N CYS A 571 -23.77 6.39 -4.62
CA CYS A 571 -22.47 5.96 -5.14
C CYS A 571 -22.57 4.58 -5.79
N THR A 572 -23.22 4.48 -6.94
CA THR A 572 -23.56 3.21 -7.62
C THR A 572 -22.35 2.34 -8.03
N LYS A 573 -21.13 2.90 -8.01
CA LYS A 573 -19.89 2.17 -8.30
C LYS A 573 -19.06 1.87 -7.06
N LEU A 574 -19.60 2.11 -5.86
CA LEU A 574 -18.89 1.90 -4.62
C LEU A 574 -18.57 0.42 -4.43
N GLN A 575 -17.30 0.11 -4.21
CA GLN A 575 -16.78 -1.24 -4.03
C GLN A 575 -16.12 -1.43 -2.66
N LYS A 576 -15.60 -0.34 -2.09
CA LYS A 576 -14.88 -0.35 -0.83
C LYS A 576 -15.38 0.81 0.03
N LEU A 577 -15.82 0.48 1.23
CA LEU A 577 -16.21 1.45 2.23
C LEU A 577 -15.43 1.20 3.51
N GLU A 578 -14.74 2.22 3.97
CA GLU A 578 -13.90 2.21 5.15
C GLU A 578 -14.43 3.28 6.11
N VAL A 579 -14.91 2.87 7.26
CA VAL A 579 -15.48 3.79 8.26
C VAL A 579 -14.80 3.57 9.60
N ARG A 580 -14.42 4.66 10.27
CA ARG A 580 -13.94 4.56 11.63
C ARG A 580 -14.42 5.74 12.47
N ASP A 581 -14.58 5.50 13.77
CA ASP A 581 -14.89 6.52 14.78
C ASP A 581 -16.07 7.42 14.36
N SER A 582 -17.12 6.82 13.80
CA SER A 582 -18.29 7.53 13.26
C SER A 582 -19.58 7.04 13.96
N PRO A 583 -20.62 7.89 14.09
CA PRO A 583 -21.79 7.58 14.89
C PRO A 583 -22.79 6.60 14.25
N PHE A 584 -22.39 5.89 13.20
CA PHE A 584 -23.27 5.01 12.44
C PHE A 584 -23.65 3.74 13.21
N SER A 585 -24.92 3.41 13.14
CA SER A 585 -25.52 2.27 13.84
C SER A 585 -25.92 1.14 12.88
N ASP A 586 -26.53 0.08 13.43
CA ASP A 586 -27.11 -1.03 12.66
C ASP A 586 -28.07 -0.54 11.58
N ARG A 587 -28.82 0.53 11.83
CA ARG A 587 -29.74 1.09 10.85
C ARG A 587 -28.99 1.63 9.63
N GLY A 588 -27.87 2.32 9.83
CA GLY A 588 -27.01 2.78 8.74
C GLY A 588 -26.42 1.61 7.95
N LEU A 589 -25.91 0.59 8.63
CA LEU A 589 -25.38 -0.62 8.02
C LEU A 589 -26.45 -1.36 7.20
N LEU A 590 -27.62 -1.61 7.76
CA LEU A 590 -28.73 -2.32 7.10
C LEU A 590 -29.35 -1.56 5.94
N SER A 591 -29.21 -0.22 5.89
CA SER A 591 -29.66 0.57 4.74
C SER A 591 -28.87 0.27 3.46
N GLY A 592 -27.69 -0.37 3.58
CA GLY A 592 -26.83 -0.75 2.46
C GLY A 592 -27.16 -2.08 1.79
N LEU A 593 -28.06 -2.91 2.37
CA LEU A 593 -28.27 -4.29 1.91
C LEU A 593 -28.58 -4.40 0.41
N ASP A 594 -29.44 -3.54 -0.11
CA ASP A 594 -29.82 -3.53 -1.54
C ASP A 594 -28.68 -3.07 -2.47
N TYR A 595 -27.61 -2.51 -1.90
CA TYR A 595 -26.48 -1.94 -2.64
C TYR A 595 -25.17 -2.74 -2.48
N PHE A 596 -25.10 -3.68 -1.54
CA PHE A 596 -23.91 -4.47 -1.25
C PHE A 596 -23.53 -5.45 -2.37
N TYR A 597 -24.39 -5.65 -3.37
CA TYR A 597 -24.09 -6.53 -4.50
C TYR A 597 -22.83 -6.10 -5.29
N ASN A 598 -22.45 -4.81 -5.28
CA ASN A 598 -21.20 -4.31 -5.86
C ASN A 598 -20.04 -4.23 -4.84
N MET A 599 -20.34 -4.42 -3.54
CA MET A 599 -19.35 -4.27 -2.49
C MET A 599 -18.34 -5.41 -2.54
N ARG A 600 -17.05 -5.06 -2.52
CA ARG A 600 -15.95 -6.03 -2.37
C ARG A 600 -15.61 -6.22 -0.91
N PHE A 601 -15.50 -5.12 -0.17
CA PHE A 601 -15.39 -5.14 1.26
C PHE A 601 -15.99 -3.88 1.90
N LEU A 602 -16.37 -4.03 3.16
CA LEU A 602 -16.72 -2.96 4.06
C LEU A 602 -15.96 -3.18 5.37
N TRP A 603 -15.35 -2.14 5.88
CA TRP A 603 -14.71 -2.09 7.19
C TRP A 603 -15.37 -1.02 8.04
N MET A 604 -15.78 -1.38 9.26
CA MET A 604 -16.28 -0.41 10.24
C MET A 604 -15.58 -0.66 11.57
N ASN A 605 -14.99 0.41 12.14
CA ASN A 605 -14.29 0.36 13.41
C ASN A 605 -14.82 1.45 14.33
N SER A 606 -15.01 1.15 15.61
CA SER A 606 -15.49 2.11 16.62
C SER A 606 -16.76 2.86 16.17
N CYS A 607 -17.71 2.10 15.63
CA CYS A 607 -19.06 2.56 15.28
C CYS A 607 -20.08 2.03 16.31
N ARG A 608 -21.34 2.45 16.19
CA ARG A 608 -22.41 2.00 17.10
C ARG A 608 -23.10 0.73 16.60
N LEU A 609 -22.30 -0.26 16.21
CA LEU A 609 -22.82 -1.54 15.72
C LEU A 609 -23.07 -2.52 16.86
N THR A 610 -24.08 -3.38 16.67
CA THR A 610 -24.37 -4.50 17.58
C THR A 610 -24.20 -5.84 16.89
N MET A 611 -23.97 -6.90 17.68
CA MET A 611 -23.94 -8.27 17.16
C MET A 611 -25.23 -8.67 16.44
N ARG A 612 -26.36 -8.09 16.83
CA ARG A 612 -27.64 -8.32 16.18
C ARG A 612 -27.63 -7.77 14.75
N GLY A 613 -27.23 -6.50 14.56
CA GLY A 613 -27.14 -5.90 13.24
C GLY A 613 -26.19 -6.66 12.31
N CYS A 614 -25.04 -7.10 12.82
CA CYS A 614 -24.08 -7.91 12.07
C CYS A 614 -24.68 -9.27 11.64
N ARG A 615 -25.41 -9.96 12.54
CA ARG A 615 -26.13 -11.21 12.20
C ARG A 615 -27.22 -11.00 11.17
N ASP A 616 -27.91 -9.87 11.21
CA ASP A 616 -28.96 -9.56 10.24
C ASP A 616 -28.39 -9.33 8.83
N VAL A 617 -27.20 -8.71 8.72
CA VAL A 617 -26.45 -8.64 7.43
C VAL A 617 -26.06 -10.04 6.97
N ALA A 618 -25.45 -10.86 7.82
CA ALA A 618 -25.00 -12.20 7.46
C ALA A 618 -26.14 -13.08 6.94
N ARG A 619 -27.33 -12.99 7.54
CA ARG A 619 -28.52 -13.74 7.11
C ARG A 619 -29.04 -13.32 5.75
N GLN A 620 -28.93 -12.03 5.40
CA GLN A 620 -29.50 -11.48 4.17
C GLN A 620 -28.51 -11.52 3.00
N MET A 621 -27.20 -11.58 3.28
CA MET A 621 -26.14 -11.48 2.29
C MET A 621 -25.26 -12.75 2.27
N GLN A 622 -25.79 -13.86 1.77
CA GLN A 622 -25.13 -15.18 1.81
C GLN A 622 -23.79 -15.25 1.08
N ASN A 623 -23.50 -14.31 0.17
CA ASN A 623 -22.24 -14.24 -0.58
C ASN A 623 -21.18 -13.34 0.09
N LEU A 624 -21.52 -12.75 1.24
CA LEU A 624 -20.58 -11.99 2.05
C LEU A 624 -20.21 -12.79 3.28
N VAL A 625 -18.93 -12.84 3.57
CA VAL A 625 -18.41 -13.28 4.85
C VAL A 625 -18.44 -12.09 5.81
N VAL A 626 -18.98 -12.31 6.98
CA VAL A 626 -19.10 -11.30 8.03
C VAL A 626 -18.19 -11.70 9.19
N GLU A 627 -17.14 -10.93 9.41
CA GLU A 627 -16.23 -11.09 10.54
C GLU A 627 -16.46 -9.98 11.55
N VAL A 628 -16.71 -10.36 12.78
CA VAL A 628 -16.70 -9.45 13.93
C VAL A 628 -15.40 -9.67 14.67
N ILE A 629 -14.60 -8.62 14.80
CA ILE A 629 -13.29 -8.65 15.41
C ILE A 629 -13.38 -7.96 16.77
N LYS A 630 -12.96 -8.63 17.84
CA LYS A 630 -12.88 -8.07 19.19
C LYS A 630 -11.44 -7.67 19.50
N ASP A 631 -11.22 -6.50 20.06
CA ASP A 631 -9.93 -6.20 20.69
C ASP A 631 -9.78 -7.03 21.97
N HIS A 632 -8.57 -7.45 22.29
CA HIS A 632 -8.25 -8.16 23.54
C HIS A 632 -8.27 -7.21 24.76
N SER A 633 -9.33 -6.46 24.96
CA SER A 633 -9.55 -5.77 26.22
C SER A 633 -10.24 -6.74 27.18
N GLU A 634 -9.59 -7.01 28.31
CA GLU A 634 -10.03 -7.93 29.37
C GLU A 634 -11.32 -7.52 30.09
N ASP A 635 -12.07 -6.56 29.57
CA ASP A 635 -13.40 -6.24 30.09
C ASP A 635 -14.42 -7.23 29.51
N GLU A 636 -14.65 -8.31 30.27
CA GLU A 636 -15.79 -9.24 30.14
C GLU A 636 -17.13 -8.53 30.42
N GLY A 637 -17.36 -7.36 29.90
CA GLY A 637 -18.70 -6.81 29.77
C GLY A 637 -19.39 -7.54 28.62
N GLU A 638 -20.43 -8.32 28.91
CA GLU A 638 -21.40 -8.87 27.95
C GLU A 638 -22.10 -7.71 27.17
N GLY A 639 -21.34 -6.79 26.59
CA GLY A 639 -21.84 -5.71 25.76
C GLY A 639 -22.19 -6.25 24.37
N GLU A 640 -23.39 -5.97 23.92
CA GLU A 640 -23.90 -6.29 22.59
C GLU A 640 -23.18 -5.50 21.47
N THR A 641 -22.27 -4.59 21.82
CA THR A 641 -21.52 -3.69 20.90
C THR A 641 -20.37 -4.40 20.22
N VAL A 642 -20.09 -4.00 18.97
CA VAL A 642 -19.06 -4.57 18.09
C VAL A 642 -17.95 -3.52 17.89
N ASP A 643 -16.71 -3.88 18.21
CA ASP A 643 -15.56 -2.98 18.03
C ASP A 643 -15.20 -2.80 16.55
N LYS A 644 -15.07 -3.91 15.83
CA LYS A 644 -14.70 -3.91 14.42
C LYS A 644 -15.55 -4.91 13.65
N LEU A 645 -16.05 -4.47 12.50
CA LEU A 645 -16.78 -5.27 11.52
C LEU A 645 -16.01 -5.28 10.21
N TYR A 646 -15.77 -6.48 9.68
CA TYR A 646 -15.22 -6.68 8.36
C TYR A 646 -16.16 -7.54 7.51
N LEU A 647 -16.63 -6.98 6.41
CA LEU A 647 -17.43 -7.69 5.42
C LEU A 647 -16.60 -7.81 4.14
N TYR A 648 -16.57 -8.99 3.57
CA TYR A 648 -15.94 -9.18 2.26
C TYR A 648 -16.62 -10.27 1.45
N ARG A 649 -16.58 -10.11 0.14
CA ARG A 649 -17.12 -11.11 -0.78
C ARG A 649 -16.19 -12.31 -0.84
N SER A 650 -16.74 -13.52 -0.68
CA SER A 650 -16.01 -14.77 -0.81
C SER A 650 -16.79 -15.79 -1.63
N LEU A 651 -16.09 -16.48 -2.53
CA LEU A 651 -16.56 -17.65 -3.23
C LEU A 651 -16.12 -18.96 -2.53
N ALA A 652 -15.23 -18.83 -1.55
CA ALA A 652 -14.75 -19.94 -0.74
C ALA A 652 -15.61 -20.18 0.52
N GLY A 653 -16.45 -19.20 0.87
CA GLY A 653 -17.15 -19.19 2.15
C GLY A 653 -16.28 -18.62 3.29
N PRO A 654 -16.69 -18.80 4.54
CA PRO A 654 -15.91 -18.43 5.70
C PRO A 654 -14.54 -19.12 5.71
N ARG A 655 -13.53 -18.45 6.24
CA ARG A 655 -12.18 -19.00 6.38
C ARG A 655 -12.06 -19.95 7.56
N ASP A 656 -11.15 -20.92 7.46
CA ASP A 656 -10.94 -21.94 8.50
C ASP A 656 -9.86 -21.52 9.53
N ASP A 657 -9.04 -20.50 9.21
CA ASP A 657 -7.91 -20.02 10.03
C ASP A 657 -8.27 -18.80 10.90
N ALA A 658 -9.55 -18.57 11.16
CA ALA A 658 -9.99 -17.45 11.97
C ALA A 658 -9.48 -17.59 13.42
N PRO A 659 -8.75 -16.60 13.97
CA PRO A 659 -8.29 -16.66 15.35
C PRO A 659 -9.48 -16.48 16.33
N PRO A 660 -9.29 -16.82 17.62
CA PRO A 660 -10.38 -16.79 18.63
C PRO A 660 -11.05 -15.42 18.80
N PHE A 661 -10.35 -14.32 18.53
CA PHE A 661 -10.90 -12.97 18.61
C PHE A 661 -11.72 -12.57 17.36
N VAL A 662 -11.84 -13.44 16.36
CA VAL A 662 -12.68 -13.24 15.18
C VAL A 662 -13.89 -14.15 15.25
N THR A 663 -15.08 -13.57 15.29
CA THR A 663 -16.34 -14.31 15.20
C THR A 663 -16.83 -14.27 13.75
N LEU A 664 -16.97 -15.43 13.12
CA LEU A 664 -17.58 -15.60 11.80
C LEU A 664 -19.09 -15.74 11.94
N LEU A 665 -19.86 -14.98 11.15
CA LEU A 665 -21.32 -14.97 11.18
C LEU A 665 -21.91 -15.49 9.87
#